data_6f2d7ced5a0756caafd3ec654b95622d
#
_entry.id   6f2d7ced5a0756caafd3ec654b95622d
#
_cell.length_a   1.000
_cell.length_b   1.000
_cell.length_c   1.000
_cell.angle_alpha   90.00
_cell.angle_beta   90.00
_cell.angle_gamma   90.00
#
_symmetry.space_group_name_H-M   'P 1'
#
loop_
_entity.id
_entity.type
_entity.pdbx_description
1 polymer ?
#
loop_
_entity_poly.entity_id
_entity_poly.type
_entity_poly.pdbx_seq_one_letter_code
_entity_poly.pdbx_strand_id
1 'polypeptide(L)'
;MMPLISVSSKPTIFGFHIGGNNDGSDGVAEFCDADAIKLAYDELSVVNKFRVVSTGDFPARRMNVDLDVTKDIHPKHCTNFMPSTPDEYVPYSMQVFGSHNMGMAKFKSRVDTSPICASVEKVFSRPRDTGPPQKAPAWRDFQRDMEAIARTDVCFDAEILDIVHAEIVDHYIKVVENLDTSYVKPLPLEYAINGVDGVKGFEKLDRSTSPGRPLSGSKGRFMQPCSEDLEGVTEPWEFRPDSGFYEDYQHAVDCYLSGERNYLLFSSTLKDEPTKFTKDKRRIFSSCPVVGTVLIRQYFLPIIKLIQDNWTCFGSAVGINAQGRQWHELYEILGKHGEDRIVAGDYKAFDKGAHSEFTLRGMYVFYAIVEKCGYSSHDLAIMRGLITDCVYPIYDWYGVFVQFCGSNPSGIPITVHLNNMVNLQYVLYSYVSMDKSADKKARAHEFWQMVEIFLYGDDNIMSVSSEETLFNHTSLQNELEKIGVTYTMADKVSESVPFIHITQADFLKRGFYRHENGYVTAPLAVESLFKSLYNVMRPKRDDILPECSAAQAAYASVLEAYQHGQVFFTDWREKMSIVVETPCPNIHGYTIRQLLPGQSLPTWEQCDERYKETCLELQSGTADLSGDVLVKIAAMLVEVR
;
A
#
# COMPACT_ATOMS: atom_id res chain seq x y z
N MET A 1 11.26 -21.31 -11.37
CA MET A 1 12.00 -22.37 -12.09
C MET A 1 12.38 -23.45 -11.10
N MET A 2 12.11 -24.71 -11.40
CA MET A 2 12.38 -25.83 -10.52
C MET A 2 13.74 -26.44 -10.87
N PRO A 3 14.70 -26.56 -9.92
CA PRO A 3 15.99 -27.14 -10.25
C PRO A 3 15.85 -28.64 -10.54
N LEU A 4 16.50 -29.11 -11.61
CA LEU A 4 16.66 -30.52 -11.92
C LEU A 4 17.91 -31.02 -11.21
N ILE A 5 17.75 -31.94 -10.28
CA ILE A 5 18.81 -32.49 -9.45
C ILE A 5 19.07 -33.93 -9.86
N SER A 6 20.31 -34.28 -10.06
CA SER A 6 20.68 -35.67 -10.36
C SER A 6 20.48 -36.58 -9.13
N VAL A 7 19.97 -37.78 -9.34
CA VAL A 7 19.76 -38.80 -8.29
C VAL A 7 21.07 -39.57 -7.99
N SER A 8 22.23 -38.98 -8.23
CA SER A 8 23.54 -39.60 -7.94
C SER A 8 23.92 -39.42 -6.46
N SER A 9 24.96 -40.16 -6.02
CA SER A 9 25.49 -40.05 -4.66
C SER A 9 26.03 -38.66 -4.28
N LYS A 10 26.12 -37.75 -5.24
CA LYS A 10 26.37 -36.33 -5.06
C LYS A 10 25.29 -35.57 -5.85
N PRO A 11 24.24 -35.06 -5.19
CA PRO A 11 23.21 -34.31 -5.87
C PRO A 11 23.80 -33.09 -6.58
N THR A 12 23.59 -33.00 -7.87
CA THR A 12 24.11 -31.89 -8.69
C THR A 12 22.94 -31.27 -9.45
N ILE A 13 22.80 -29.97 -9.38
CA ILE A 13 21.85 -29.22 -10.21
C ILE A 13 22.44 -29.22 -11.62
N PHE A 14 21.68 -29.72 -12.60
CA PHE A 14 22.11 -29.74 -14.01
C PHE A 14 21.18 -28.96 -14.94
N GLY A 15 20.10 -28.41 -14.43
CA GLY A 15 19.20 -27.58 -15.21
C GLY A 15 18.02 -27.07 -14.40
N PHE A 16 17.18 -26.29 -15.05
CA PHE A 16 15.94 -25.79 -14.49
C PHE A 16 14.77 -26.17 -15.37
N HIS A 17 13.70 -26.65 -14.77
CA HIS A 17 12.45 -26.91 -15.46
C HIS A 17 11.79 -25.57 -15.81
N ILE A 18 11.55 -25.31 -17.10
CA ILE A 18 11.01 -24.05 -17.61
C ILE A 18 9.59 -24.18 -18.17
N GLY A 19 9.07 -25.37 -18.35
CA GLY A 19 7.71 -25.63 -18.84
C GLY A 19 7.42 -27.11 -19.03
N GLY A 20 6.18 -27.45 -19.31
CA GLY A 20 5.72 -28.80 -19.60
C GLY A 20 4.26 -28.83 -20.02
N ASN A 21 3.80 -29.99 -20.47
CA ASN A 21 2.40 -30.20 -20.78
C ASN A 21 1.55 -30.36 -19.51
N ASN A 22 0.30 -29.92 -19.57
CA ASN A 22 -0.63 -30.00 -18.43
C ASN A 22 -0.93 -31.44 -17.98
N ASP A 23 -0.63 -32.43 -18.81
CA ASP A 23 -0.81 -33.86 -18.53
C ASP A 23 0.45 -34.52 -17.91
N GLY A 24 1.53 -33.73 -17.76
CA GLY A 24 2.79 -34.23 -17.21
C GLY A 24 3.57 -35.15 -18.12
N SER A 25 3.17 -35.29 -19.40
CA SER A 25 3.83 -36.23 -20.36
C SER A 25 5.20 -35.75 -20.83
N ASP A 26 5.39 -34.42 -20.95
CA ASP A 26 6.63 -33.82 -21.42
C ASP A 26 7.00 -32.58 -20.57
N GLY A 27 8.27 -32.51 -20.17
CA GLY A 27 8.85 -31.37 -19.50
C GLY A 27 9.93 -30.70 -20.35
N VAL A 28 9.90 -29.37 -20.43
CA VAL A 28 10.97 -28.59 -21.07
C VAL A 28 11.89 -28.09 -19.96
N ALA A 29 13.18 -28.33 -20.11
CA ALA A 29 14.21 -27.94 -19.17
C ALA A 29 15.37 -27.25 -19.89
N GLU A 30 15.90 -26.21 -19.29
CA GLU A 30 17.12 -25.57 -19.72
C GLU A 30 18.27 -26.09 -18.89
N PHE A 31 19.29 -26.62 -19.57
CA PHE A 31 20.50 -27.11 -18.90
C PHE A 31 21.43 -25.92 -18.65
N CYS A 32 21.85 -25.78 -17.40
CA CYS A 32 22.81 -24.76 -17.03
C CYS A 32 24.21 -25.37 -16.97
N ASP A 33 25.12 -24.75 -17.70
CA ASP A 33 26.53 -25.02 -17.55
C ASP A 33 27.02 -24.56 -16.16
N ALA A 34 27.79 -25.39 -15.48
CA ALA A 34 28.35 -25.06 -14.17
C ALA A 34 29.21 -23.79 -14.20
N ASP A 35 29.89 -23.54 -15.31
CA ASP A 35 30.71 -22.35 -15.50
C ASP A 35 29.84 -21.11 -15.71
N ALA A 36 28.71 -21.23 -16.41
CA ALA A 36 27.73 -20.13 -16.56
C ALA A 36 27.05 -19.76 -15.23
N ILE A 37 26.69 -20.77 -14.41
CA ILE A 37 26.16 -20.54 -13.06
C ILE A 37 27.21 -19.86 -12.17
N LYS A 38 28.45 -20.31 -12.25
CA LYS A 38 29.55 -19.73 -11.48
C LYS A 38 29.83 -18.29 -11.92
N LEU A 39 29.84 -18.03 -13.22
CA LEU A 39 30.02 -16.69 -13.77
C LEU A 39 28.89 -15.75 -13.29
N ALA A 40 27.63 -16.18 -13.39
CA ALA A 40 26.49 -15.42 -12.89
C ALA A 40 26.54 -15.20 -11.37
N TYR A 41 26.99 -16.19 -10.60
CA TYR A 41 27.20 -16.08 -9.16
C TYR A 41 28.31 -15.07 -8.83
N ASP A 42 29.42 -15.13 -9.55
CA ASP A 42 30.55 -14.24 -9.36
C ASP A 42 30.17 -12.80 -9.75
N GLU A 43 29.41 -12.61 -10.84
CA GLU A 43 28.87 -11.31 -11.25
C GLU A 43 27.89 -10.75 -10.21
N LEU A 44 26.94 -11.56 -9.74
CA LEU A 44 25.99 -11.17 -8.69
C LEU A 44 26.69 -10.84 -7.38
N SER A 45 27.72 -11.58 -7.00
CA SER A 45 28.48 -11.34 -5.77
C SER A 45 29.31 -10.07 -5.84
N VAL A 46 29.82 -9.72 -7.03
CA VAL A 46 30.57 -8.48 -7.25
C VAL A 46 29.65 -7.26 -7.30
N VAL A 47 28.50 -7.39 -7.97
CA VAL A 47 27.56 -6.26 -8.16
C VAL A 47 26.75 -5.97 -6.88
N ASN A 48 26.32 -7.00 -6.17
CA ASN A 48 25.34 -6.83 -5.08
C ASN A 48 25.93 -6.96 -3.68
N LYS A 49 27.15 -7.46 -3.48
CA LYS A 49 27.76 -7.72 -2.15
C LYS A 49 26.84 -8.46 -1.15
N PHE A 50 25.74 -9.05 -1.61
CA PHE A 50 24.85 -9.80 -0.77
C PHE A 50 25.33 -11.23 -0.62
N ARG A 51 25.54 -11.63 0.60
CA ARG A 51 25.86 -13.02 0.93
C ARG A 51 24.58 -13.83 0.80
N VAL A 52 24.63 -14.92 0.03
CA VAL A 52 23.55 -15.92 0.05
C VAL A 52 23.61 -16.61 1.41
N VAL A 53 22.73 -16.23 2.31
CA VAL A 53 22.62 -16.84 3.63
C VAL A 53 21.95 -18.20 3.45
N SER A 54 22.57 -19.25 4.02
CA SER A 54 21.95 -20.57 4.01
C SER A 54 20.65 -20.55 4.81
N THR A 55 19.68 -21.33 4.40
CA THR A 55 18.34 -21.41 4.99
C THR A 55 18.34 -21.80 6.48
N GLY A 56 19.49 -22.19 7.05
CA GLY A 56 19.68 -22.52 8.47
C GLY A 56 20.04 -21.33 9.37
N ASP A 57 20.37 -20.16 8.79
CA ASP A 57 20.91 -19.03 9.54
C ASP A 57 19.87 -17.96 9.89
N PHE A 58 18.60 -18.33 9.90
CA PHE A 58 17.55 -17.42 10.34
C PHE A 58 17.77 -17.00 11.81
N PRO A 59 17.93 -15.70 12.12
CA PRO A 59 18.31 -15.25 13.46
C PRO A 59 17.14 -15.36 14.43
N ALA A 60 16.77 -16.58 14.81
CA ALA A 60 15.74 -16.88 15.79
C ALA A 60 16.00 -16.17 17.15
N ARG A 61 17.27 -15.88 17.46
CA ARG A 61 17.68 -15.21 18.69
C ARG A 61 17.09 -13.82 18.91
N ARG A 62 16.70 -13.11 17.82
CA ARG A 62 16.13 -11.76 17.90
C ARG A 62 14.65 -11.72 18.13
N MET A 63 13.97 -12.83 18.01
CA MET A 63 12.52 -12.84 18.01
C MET A 63 11.92 -13.09 19.38
N ASN A 64 12.73 -13.37 20.41
CA ASN A 64 12.24 -13.83 21.73
C ASN A 64 11.19 -14.96 21.62
N VAL A 65 11.39 -15.83 20.61
CA VAL A 65 10.49 -16.94 20.33
C VAL A 65 11.33 -18.19 20.11
N ASP A 66 11.05 -19.22 20.87
CA ASP A 66 11.60 -20.55 20.58
C ASP A 66 10.93 -21.09 19.33
N LEU A 67 11.65 -21.01 18.20
CA LEU A 67 11.25 -21.67 16.96
C LEU A 67 11.54 -23.15 17.06
N ASP A 68 10.51 -23.95 16.94
CA ASP A 68 10.67 -25.37 16.74
C ASP A 68 10.93 -25.65 15.25
N VAL A 69 12.22 -25.54 14.87
CA VAL A 69 12.69 -25.81 13.49
C VAL A 69 12.82 -27.29 13.17
N THR A 70 12.69 -28.17 14.18
CA THR A 70 12.93 -29.61 14.04
C THR A 70 11.66 -30.41 13.82
N LYS A 71 10.49 -29.80 14.05
CA LYS A 71 9.21 -30.45 13.82
C LYS A 71 8.68 -30.06 12.47
N ASP A 72 8.30 -31.07 11.69
CA ASP A 72 7.36 -30.89 10.60
C ASP A 72 6.22 -29.99 11.10
N ILE A 73 5.87 -28.98 10.32
CA ILE A 73 4.79 -28.07 10.70
C ILE A 73 3.52 -28.89 10.80
N HIS A 74 3.25 -29.33 12.02
CA HIS A 74 2.08 -30.18 12.23
C HIS A 74 0.82 -29.34 12.10
N PRO A 75 -0.22 -29.82 11.42
CA PRO A 75 -1.51 -29.15 11.27
C PRO A 75 -2.11 -28.61 12.58
N LYS A 76 -1.79 -29.22 13.73
CA LYS A 76 -2.19 -28.72 15.06
C LYS A 76 -1.62 -27.35 15.42
N HIS A 77 -0.43 -27.01 14.94
CA HIS A 77 0.20 -25.72 15.21
C HIS A 77 -0.20 -24.67 14.20
N CYS A 78 -0.55 -25.13 13.00
CA CYS A 78 -0.97 -24.28 11.89
C CYS A 78 -2.50 -24.21 11.75
N THR A 79 -3.25 -24.85 12.65
CA THR A 79 -4.73 -24.88 12.67
C THR A 79 -5.34 -25.01 11.28
N ASN A 80 -5.04 -26.11 10.58
CA ASN A 80 -5.46 -26.39 9.20
C ASN A 80 -4.84 -25.48 8.14
N PHE A 81 -3.68 -24.94 8.40
CA PHE A 81 -2.88 -24.21 7.43
C PHE A 81 -2.42 -25.08 6.27
N MET A 82 -2.29 -26.36 6.51
CA MET A 82 -1.86 -27.35 5.54
C MET A 82 -3.02 -28.25 5.18
N PRO A 83 -3.19 -28.64 3.92
CA PRO A 83 -4.03 -29.76 3.57
C PRO A 83 -3.53 -31.03 4.25
N SER A 84 -4.33 -32.07 4.22
CA SER A 84 -4.13 -33.31 4.98
C SER A 84 -2.85 -34.07 4.65
N THR A 85 -2.12 -33.70 3.60
CA THR A 85 -0.83 -34.26 3.22
C THR A 85 0.19 -33.15 2.96
N PRO A 86 1.26 -33.06 3.78
CA PRO A 86 2.31 -32.04 3.61
C PRO A 86 2.99 -32.08 2.24
N ASP A 87 3.06 -33.24 1.61
CA ASP A 87 3.76 -33.45 0.34
C ASP A 87 3.07 -32.78 -0.87
N GLU A 88 1.77 -32.46 -0.76
CA GLU A 88 1.02 -31.81 -1.84
C GLU A 88 1.14 -30.28 -1.82
N TYR A 89 1.84 -29.69 -0.84
CA TYR A 89 1.56 -28.30 -0.52
C TYR A 89 2.72 -27.39 -0.14
N VAL A 90 3.94 -27.72 -0.43
CA VAL A 90 5.01 -26.71 -0.38
C VAL A 90 5.05 -26.02 -1.75
N PRO A 91 4.27 -24.94 -1.96
CA PRO A 91 4.41 -24.21 -3.21
C PRO A 91 5.84 -23.70 -3.27
N TYR A 92 6.49 -23.86 -4.39
CA TYR A 92 7.89 -23.46 -4.62
C TYR A 92 8.14 -21.96 -4.42
N SER A 93 7.06 -21.17 -4.28
CA SER A 93 7.08 -19.75 -3.97
C SER A 93 7.08 -19.44 -2.47
N MET A 94 7.11 -20.45 -1.60
CA MET A 94 7.04 -20.29 -0.15
C MET A 94 8.12 -21.11 0.54
N GLN A 95 8.79 -20.53 1.53
CA GLN A 95 9.70 -21.22 2.43
C GLN A 95 9.20 -21.09 3.87
N VAL A 96 9.12 -22.22 4.57
CA VAL A 96 8.72 -22.27 5.97
C VAL A 96 9.96 -22.47 6.84
N PHE A 97 10.12 -21.65 7.89
CA PHE A 97 11.27 -21.70 8.81
C PHE A 97 10.95 -22.43 10.12
N GLY A 98 9.68 -22.49 10.50
CA GLY A 98 9.23 -23.13 11.72
C GLY A 98 7.93 -22.54 12.22
N SER A 99 7.47 -23.03 13.37
CA SER A 99 6.26 -22.57 14.04
C SER A 99 6.50 -22.24 15.50
N HIS A 100 5.64 -21.40 16.05
CA HIS A 100 5.64 -21.09 17.48
C HIS A 100 4.23 -21.16 18.04
N ASN A 101 4.13 -21.31 19.35
CA ASN A 101 2.84 -21.30 20.00
C ASN A 101 2.32 -19.87 20.13
N MET A 102 1.27 -19.54 19.37
CA MET A 102 0.66 -18.19 19.40
C MET A 102 -0.10 -17.87 20.69
N GLY A 103 -0.35 -18.85 21.55
CA GLY A 103 -1.38 -18.70 22.57
C GLY A 103 -2.75 -18.44 21.93
N MET A 104 -3.83 -18.52 22.68
CA MET A 104 -5.16 -18.19 22.17
C MET A 104 -5.39 -16.67 22.24
N ALA A 105 -4.88 -15.92 21.24
CA ALA A 105 -5.21 -14.51 21.10
C ALA A 105 -6.69 -14.37 20.73
N LYS A 106 -7.50 -13.88 21.65
CA LYS A 106 -8.90 -13.55 21.38
C LYS A 106 -8.94 -12.27 20.56
N PHE A 107 -9.24 -12.37 19.26
CA PHE A 107 -9.55 -11.21 18.45
C PHE A 107 -10.82 -10.55 18.98
N LYS A 108 -10.71 -9.32 19.46
CA LYS A 108 -11.83 -8.49 19.89
C LYS A 108 -11.91 -7.27 18.97
N SER A 109 -12.93 -7.23 18.13
CA SER A 109 -13.19 -6.09 17.27
C SER A 109 -13.48 -4.82 18.09
N ARG A 110 -12.99 -3.70 17.60
CA ARG A 110 -13.30 -2.35 18.08
C ARG A 110 -14.40 -1.68 17.27
N VAL A 111 -14.83 -2.31 16.17
CA VAL A 111 -15.98 -1.86 15.39
C VAL A 111 -17.25 -2.07 16.20
N ASP A 112 -18.00 -1.00 16.35
CA ASP A 112 -19.30 -1.00 17.02
C ASP A 112 -20.38 -0.36 16.14
N THR A 113 -21.63 -0.61 16.49
CA THR A 113 -22.76 0.06 15.87
C THR A 113 -22.76 1.52 16.30
N SER A 114 -22.91 2.44 15.33
CA SER A 114 -23.02 3.87 15.62
C SER A 114 -24.24 4.20 16.46
N PRO A 115 -24.16 5.10 17.43
CA PRO A 115 -25.32 5.58 18.20
C PRO A 115 -26.46 6.13 17.35
N ILE A 116 -26.16 6.66 16.15
CA ILE A 116 -27.15 7.19 15.20
C ILE A 116 -27.69 6.15 14.22
N CYS A 117 -27.18 4.92 14.24
CA CYS A 117 -27.50 3.90 13.23
C CYS A 117 -29.00 3.69 13.05
N ALA A 118 -29.74 3.45 14.12
CA ALA A 118 -31.20 3.21 14.06
C ALA A 118 -31.97 4.41 13.49
N SER A 119 -31.53 5.63 13.80
CA SER A 119 -32.11 6.85 13.25
C SER A 119 -31.83 6.98 11.75
N VAL A 120 -30.58 6.66 11.32
CA VAL A 120 -30.21 6.65 9.91
C VAL A 120 -31.05 5.62 9.13
N GLU A 121 -31.18 4.38 9.63
CA GLU A 121 -32.00 3.34 8.99
C GLU A 121 -33.44 3.81 8.78
N LYS A 122 -34.02 4.42 9.81
CA LYS A 122 -35.40 4.92 9.78
C LYS A 122 -35.58 6.10 8.81
N VAL A 123 -34.72 7.12 8.91
CA VAL A 123 -34.87 8.37 8.16
C VAL A 123 -34.58 8.16 6.66
N PHE A 124 -33.56 7.37 6.35
CA PHE A 124 -33.18 7.07 4.97
C PHE A 124 -33.90 5.84 4.39
N SER A 125 -34.73 5.16 5.17
CA SER A 125 -35.40 3.91 4.76
C SER A 125 -34.42 2.87 4.19
N ARG A 126 -33.21 2.79 4.76
CA ARG A 126 -32.13 1.92 4.30
C ARG A 126 -31.59 1.10 5.46
N PRO A 127 -31.81 -0.22 5.45
CA PRO A 127 -31.29 -1.10 6.50
C PRO A 127 -29.75 -1.16 6.47
N ARG A 128 -29.15 -1.32 7.61
CA ARG A 128 -27.71 -1.51 7.77
C ARG A 128 -27.25 -2.80 7.11
N ASP A 129 -26.22 -2.70 6.30
CA ASP A 129 -25.61 -3.82 5.58
C ASP A 129 -24.17 -4.14 6.03
N THR A 130 -23.62 -3.33 6.93
CA THR A 130 -22.26 -3.44 7.43
C THR A 130 -22.21 -3.46 8.96
N GLY A 131 -21.17 -4.09 9.52
CA GLY A 131 -20.97 -4.17 10.97
C GLY A 131 -19.59 -4.72 11.34
N PRO A 132 -19.41 -5.10 12.61
CA PRO A 132 -18.17 -5.75 13.03
C PRO A 132 -17.84 -6.96 12.17
N PRO A 133 -16.55 -7.25 11.93
CA PRO A 133 -16.17 -8.44 11.18
C PRO A 133 -16.68 -9.71 11.85
N GLN A 134 -17.10 -10.68 11.05
CA GLN A 134 -17.67 -11.93 11.55
C GLN A 134 -16.66 -12.71 12.41
N LYS A 135 -17.17 -13.47 13.40
CA LYS A 135 -16.37 -14.26 14.33
C LYS A 135 -15.97 -15.65 13.76
N ALA A 136 -15.72 -15.75 12.46
CA ALA A 136 -15.23 -16.99 11.88
C ALA A 136 -13.84 -17.36 12.43
N PRO A 137 -13.42 -18.64 12.44
CA PRO A 137 -12.08 -19.03 12.83
C PRO A 137 -11.03 -18.28 12.02
N ALA A 138 -10.09 -17.61 12.68
CA ALA A 138 -9.08 -16.76 12.05
C ALA A 138 -8.24 -17.52 11.01
N TRP A 139 -7.90 -18.79 11.28
CA TRP A 139 -7.05 -19.61 10.41
C TRP A 139 -7.57 -19.73 8.96
N ARG A 140 -8.90 -19.69 8.74
CA ARG A 140 -9.48 -19.76 7.39
C ARG A 140 -9.06 -18.59 6.50
N ASP A 141 -8.96 -17.39 7.07
CA ASP A 141 -8.53 -16.22 6.32
C ASP A 141 -7.05 -16.32 5.98
N PHE A 142 -6.23 -16.79 6.91
CA PHE A 142 -4.80 -16.99 6.69
C PHE A 142 -4.53 -18.10 5.66
N GLN A 143 -5.26 -19.20 5.71
CA GLN A 143 -5.16 -20.28 4.73
C GLN A 143 -5.50 -19.79 3.31
N ARG A 144 -6.66 -19.17 3.16
CA ARG A 144 -7.10 -18.65 1.86
C ARG A 144 -6.09 -17.67 1.24
N ASP A 145 -5.56 -16.78 2.07
CA ASP A 145 -4.64 -15.77 1.59
C ASP A 145 -3.26 -16.37 1.28
N MET A 146 -2.84 -17.39 2.01
CA MET A 146 -1.63 -18.17 1.71
C MET A 146 -1.77 -18.87 0.36
N GLU A 147 -2.90 -19.51 0.08
CA GLU A 147 -3.20 -20.14 -1.20
C GLU A 147 -3.14 -19.14 -2.35
N ALA A 148 -3.59 -17.91 -2.12
CA ALA A 148 -3.55 -16.85 -3.13
C ALA A 148 -2.12 -16.35 -3.40
N ILE A 149 -1.27 -16.27 -2.37
CA ILE A 149 0.13 -15.82 -2.49
C ILE A 149 1.00 -16.92 -3.11
N ALA A 150 0.74 -18.17 -2.75
CA ALA A 150 1.55 -19.33 -3.10
C ALA A 150 1.36 -19.83 -4.54
N ARG A 151 0.73 -19.06 -5.41
CA ARG A 151 0.53 -19.42 -6.83
C ARG A 151 1.86 -19.52 -7.56
N THR A 152 2.01 -20.59 -8.35
CA THR A 152 3.22 -20.89 -9.13
C THR A 152 3.02 -20.71 -10.63
N ASP A 153 1.82 -20.35 -11.06
CA ASP A 153 1.38 -20.31 -12.45
C ASP A 153 1.59 -18.96 -13.16
N VAL A 154 2.34 -18.05 -12.54
CA VAL A 154 2.65 -16.74 -13.13
C VAL A 154 3.84 -16.88 -14.08
N CYS A 155 3.58 -16.71 -15.35
CA CYS A 155 4.61 -16.68 -16.39
C CYS A 155 4.56 -15.33 -17.11
N PHE A 156 5.66 -14.61 -17.13
CA PHE A 156 5.81 -13.34 -17.83
C PHE A 156 7.11 -13.32 -18.65
N ASP A 157 7.15 -12.45 -19.66
CA ASP A 157 8.34 -12.22 -20.46
C ASP A 157 9.29 -11.27 -19.70
N ALA A 158 10.43 -11.80 -19.28
CA ALA A 158 11.41 -11.03 -18.50
C ALA A 158 12.04 -9.90 -19.32
N GLU A 159 12.25 -10.09 -20.64
CA GLU A 159 12.79 -9.05 -21.52
C GLU A 159 11.84 -7.85 -21.62
N ILE A 160 10.54 -8.11 -21.76
CA ILE A 160 9.53 -7.05 -21.76
C ILE A 160 9.55 -6.32 -20.41
N LEU A 161 9.61 -7.05 -19.30
CA LEU A 161 9.64 -6.44 -17.98
C LEU A 161 10.88 -5.58 -17.75
N ASP A 162 12.04 -6.00 -18.27
CA ASP A 162 13.27 -5.21 -18.21
C ASP A 162 13.16 -3.91 -19.04
N ILE A 163 12.57 -4.00 -20.24
CA ILE A 163 12.30 -2.81 -21.08
C ILE A 163 11.35 -1.85 -20.37
N VAL A 164 10.28 -2.36 -19.79
CA VAL A 164 9.30 -1.58 -19.03
C VAL A 164 9.94 -0.89 -17.83
N HIS A 165 10.75 -1.61 -17.07
CA HIS A 165 11.46 -1.03 -15.94
C HIS A 165 12.41 0.09 -16.37
N ALA A 166 13.22 -0.15 -17.40
CA ALA A 166 14.15 0.84 -17.94
C ALA A 166 13.41 2.11 -18.41
N GLU A 167 12.30 1.96 -19.13
CA GLU A 167 11.49 3.09 -19.61
C GLU A 167 10.88 3.91 -18.46
N ILE A 168 10.35 3.25 -17.40
CA ILE A 168 9.82 3.95 -16.23
C ILE A 168 10.93 4.74 -15.52
N VAL A 169 12.11 4.13 -15.33
CA VAL A 169 13.27 4.80 -14.74
C VAL A 169 13.69 6.00 -15.57
N ASP A 170 13.87 5.82 -16.88
CA ASP A 170 14.30 6.90 -17.78
C ASP A 170 13.29 8.06 -17.80
N HIS A 171 12.00 7.75 -17.83
CA HIS A 171 10.94 8.75 -17.79
C HIS A 171 10.98 9.56 -16.48
N TYR A 172 11.03 8.89 -15.32
CA TYR A 172 11.03 9.59 -14.04
C TYR A 172 12.34 10.32 -13.75
N ILE A 173 13.47 9.84 -14.23
CA ILE A 173 14.73 10.60 -14.16
C ILE A 173 14.62 11.93 -14.94
N LYS A 174 14.04 11.92 -16.13
CA LYS A 174 13.79 13.15 -16.90
C LYS A 174 12.82 14.11 -16.17
N VAL A 175 11.81 13.58 -15.49
CA VAL A 175 10.92 14.39 -14.64
C VAL A 175 11.72 15.03 -13.52
N VAL A 176 12.50 14.25 -12.77
CA VAL A 176 13.28 14.69 -11.60
C VAL A 176 14.33 15.74 -11.96
N GLU A 177 14.92 15.67 -13.16
CA GLU A 177 15.89 16.68 -13.65
C GLU A 177 15.33 18.11 -13.72
N ASN A 178 14.00 18.24 -13.77
CA ASN A 178 13.31 19.53 -13.85
C ASN A 178 12.67 19.96 -12.52
N LEU A 179 12.89 19.22 -11.44
CA LEU A 179 12.30 19.48 -10.12
C LEU A 179 13.37 19.93 -9.12
N ASP A 180 12.93 20.64 -8.08
CA ASP A 180 13.78 20.88 -6.91
C ASP A 180 13.89 19.60 -6.07
N THR A 181 15.09 19.05 -6.05
CA THR A 181 15.43 17.83 -5.30
C THR A 181 16.37 18.09 -4.13
N SER A 182 16.61 19.34 -3.78
CA SER A 182 17.59 19.74 -2.74
C SER A 182 17.29 19.11 -1.37
N TYR A 183 16.03 18.90 -1.06
CA TYR A 183 15.55 18.27 0.19
C TYR A 183 15.48 16.73 0.12
N VAL A 184 15.69 16.12 -1.04
CA VAL A 184 15.63 14.66 -1.19
C VAL A 184 16.94 14.06 -0.70
N LYS A 185 17.05 13.91 0.61
CA LYS A 185 18.15 13.29 1.35
C LYS A 185 17.58 12.38 2.44
N PRO A 186 18.32 11.33 2.89
CA PRO A 186 17.86 10.52 4.01
C PRO A 186 17.52 11.41 5.22
N LEU A 187 16.45 11.10 5.94
CA LEU A 187 16.10 11.85 7.15
C LEU A 187 17.02 11.49 8.30
N PRO A 188 17.37 12.44 9.20
CA PRO A 188 17.88 12.09 10.51
C PRO A 188 16.90 11.17 11.25
N LEU A 189 17.44 10.32 12.14
CA LEU A 189 16.65 9.35 12.90
C LEU A 189 15.48 9.99 13.65
N GLU A 190 15.73 11.14 14.26
CA GLU A 190 14.79 11.91 15.06
C GLU A 190 13.57 12.34 14.21
N TYR A 191 13.81 12.80 12.98
CA TYR A 191 12.76 13.19 12.04
C TYR A 191 12.04 11.98 11.41
N ALA A 192 12.73 10.86 11.24
CA ALA A 192 12.08 9.63 10.83
C ALA A 192 11.08 9.11 11.89
N ILE A 193 11.33 9.42 13.18
CA ILE A 193 10.44 9.09 14.30
C ILE A 193 9.31 10.13 14.43
N ASN A 194 9.66 11.41 14.47
CA ASN A 194 8.75 12.48 14.85
C ASN A 194 8.01 13.13 13.68
N GLY A 195 8.49 12.93 12.45
CA GLY A 195 7.98 13.68 11.31
C GLY A 195 8.33 15.16 11.39
N VAL A 196 7.56 15.99 10.70
CA VAL A 196 7.63 17.44 10.73
C VAL A 196 6.19 17.98 10.78
N ASP A 197 5.88 18.83 11.76
CA ASP A 197 4.52 19.34 11.94
C ASP A 197 4.10 20.20 10.74
N GLY A 198 2.87 19.96 10.26
CA GLY A 198 2.31 20.67 9.11
C GLY A 198 2.82 20.19 7.74
N VAL A 199 3.82 19.32 7.69
CA VAL A 199 4.34 18.74 6.44
C VAL A 199 3.59 17.45 6.10
N LYS A 200 2.77 17.51 5.07
CA LYS A 200 2.00 16.36 4.58
C LYS A 200 2.95 15.24 4.11
N GLY A 201 2.67 14.01 4.56
CA GLY A 201 3.51 12.84 4.26
C GLY A 201 4.64 12.61 5.28
N PHE A 202 4.88 13.58 6.18
CA PHE A 202 5.89 13.49 7.24
C PHE A 202 5.27 13.47 8.64
N GLU A 203 4.10 12.84 8.77
CA GLU A 203 3.44 12.71 10.05
C GLU A 203 4.29 11.86 11.03
N LYS A 204 4.22 12.20 12.31
CA LYS A 204 4.88 11.46 13.39
C LYS A 204 4.43 9.99 13.48
N LEU A 205 5.26 9.11 13.98
CA LEU A 205 4.89 7.73 14.25
C LEU A 205 3.69 7.65 15.21
N ASP A 206 2.66 6.87 14.84
CA ASP A 206 1.55 6.58 15.75
C ASP A 206 2.02 5.69 16.91
N ARG A 207 2.24 6.32 18.07
CA ARG A 207 2.69 5.68 19.29
C ARG A 207 1.68 4.69 19.88
N SER A 208 0.43 4.79 19.48
CA SER A 208 -0.64 3.91 19.95
C SER A 208 -0.67 2.54 19.25
N THR A 209 0.04 2.42 18.12
CA THR A 209 0.10 1.19 17.33
C THR A 209 1.20 0.24 17.82
N SER A 210 1.13 -1.02 17.37
CA SER A 210 2.13 -2.05 17.70
C SER A 210 3.52 -1.68 17.17
N PRO A 211 4.59 -1.96 17.94
CA PRO A 211 5.97 -1.83 17.45
C PRO A 211 6.38 -2.99 16.52
N GLY A 212 5.58 -4.06 16.42
CA GLY A 212 6.00 -5.30 15.77
C GLY A 212 6.99 -6.11 16.61
N ARG A 213 7.33 -7.31 16.15
CA ARG A 213 8.27 -8.18 16.85
C ARG A 213 9.73 -7.65 16.78
N PRO A 214 10.56 -7.91 17.79
CA PRO A 214 10.29 -8.73 18.98
C PRO A 214 9.47 -8.01 20.07
N LEU A 215 9.25 -6.72 19.93
CA LEU A 215 8.52 -5.92 20.90
C LEU A 215 7.02 -6.22 20.88
N SER A 216 6.32 -5.94 21.97
CA SER A 216 4.87 -6.19 22.08
C SER A 216 4.14 -5.05 22.80
N GLY A 217 2.87 -4.87 22.47
CA GLY A 217 2.04 -3.80 23.02
C GLY A 217 1.99 -2.57 22.10
N SER A 218 2.11 -1.37 22.64
CA SER A 218 2.16 -0.13 21.86
C SER A 218 3.57 0.47 21.83
N LYS A 219 3.93 1.16 20.74
CA LYS A 219 5.22 1.87 20.61
C LYS A 219 5.48 2.83 21.77
N GLY A 220 4.43 3.52 22.24
CA GLY A 220 4.56 4.47 23.36
C GLY A 220 5.07 3.87 24.68
N ARG A 221 5.01 2.54 24.84
CA ARG A 221 5.64 1.86 26.01
C ARG A 221 7.16 1.88 25.98
N PHE A 222 7.74 2.04 24.81
CA PHE A 222 9.17 2.00 24.54
C PHE A 222 9.74 3.39 24.26
N MET A 223 8.90 4.43 24.34
CA MET A 223 9.26 5.80 24.00
C MET A 223 9.12 6.72 25.22
N GLN A 224 9.83 7.83 25.17
CA GLN A 224 9.78 8.92 26.14
C GLN A 224 9.83 10.27 25.42
N PRO A 225 9.43 11.39 26.05
CA PRO A 225 9.68 12.72 25.50
C PRO A 225 11.17 12.94 25.28
N CYS A 226 11.53 13.55 24.16
CA CYS A 226 12.90 13.94 23.90
C CYS A 226 13.34 15.07 24.84
N SER A 227 14.59 15.06 25.25
CA SER A 227 15.17 16.13 26.07
C SER A 227 15.59 17.35 25.25
N GLU A 228 15.74 17.18 23.94
CA GLU A 228 16.16 18.22 23.00
C GLU A 228 15.00 18.67 22.13
N ASP A 229 14.95 19.97 21.83
CA ASP A 229 14.00 20.53 20.88
C ASP A 229 14.41 20.16 19.45
N LEU A 230 13.42 19.79 18.63
CA LEU A 230 13.60 19.57 17.20
C LEU A 230 12.90 20.66 16.40
N GLU A 231 13.62 21.28 15.45
CA GLU A 231 13.04 22.30 14.58
C GLU A 231 11.84 21.76 13.82
N GLY A 232 10.70 22.45 13.88
CA GLY A 232 9.47 22.06 13.20
C GLY A 232 8.73 20.87 13.82
N VAL A 233 9.05 20.48 15.06
CA VAL A 233 8.38 19.38 15.77
C VAL A 233 7.91 19.84 17.14
N THR A 234 6.59 19.76 17.36
CA THR A 234 6.00 20.02 18.67
C THR A 234 6.00 18.75 19.50
N GLU A 235 6.56 18.81 20.72
CA GLU A 235 6.68 17.69 21.64
C GLU A 235 7.35 16.46 20.99
N PRO A 236 8.67 16.51 20.70
CA PRO A 236 9.38 15.40 20.11
C PRO A 236 9.50 14.21 21.07
N TRP A 237 9.56 13.00 20.52
CA TRP A 237 9.69 11.75 21.24
C TRP A 237 10.86 10.94 20.72
N GLU A 238 11.50 10.19 21.61
CA GLU A 238 12.59 9.26 21.30
C GLU A 238 12.29 7.86 21.89
N PHE A 239 12.98 6.85 21.41
CA PHE A 239 12.96 5.54 22.08
C PHE A 239 13.81 5.60 23.34
N ARG A 240 13.38 4.92 24.40
CA ARG A 240 14.16 4.85 25.63
C ARG A 240 15.45 4.05 25.39
N PRO A 241 16.56 4.42 25.99
CA PRO A 241 17.83 3.70 25.84
C PRO A 241 17.74 2.20 26.20
N ASP A 242 16.90 1.85 27.18
CA ASP A 242 16.67 0.48 27.65
C ASP A 242 15.64 -0.32 26.81
N SER A 243 15.14 0.26 25.72
CA SER A 243 14.09 -0.35 24.90
C SER A 243 14.57 -1.45 23.96
N GLY A 244 15.89 -1.57 23.71
CA GLY A 244 16.49 -2.43 22.72
C GLY A 244 16.36 -1.92 21.29
N PHE A 245 15.71 -0.77 21.07
CA PHE A 245 15.49 -0.21 19.73
C PHE A 245 16.80 0.20 19.05
N TYR A 246 17.68 0.90 19.77
CA TYR A 246 18.92 1.43 19.18
C TYR A 246 19.90 0.32 18.82
N GLU A 247 19.98 -0.75 19.64
CA GLU A 247 20.78 -1.92 19.34
C GLU A 247 20.26 -2.65 18.09
N ASP A 248 18.94 -2.83 17.99
CA ASP A 248 18.32 -3.47 16.84
C ASP A 248 18.44 -2.61 15.57
N TYR A 249 18.33 -1.27 15.71
CA TYR A 249 18.52 -0.32 14.62
C TYR A 249 19.96 -0.36 14.09
N GLN A 250 20.96 -0.23 14.98
CA GLN A 250 22.36 -0.26 14.58
C GLN A 250 22.74 -1.58 13.93
N HIS A 251 22.26 -2.70 14.49
CA HIS A 251 22.51 -3.98 13.89
C HIS A 251 21.88 -4.11 12.50
N ALA A 252 20.68 -3.59 12.28
CA ALA A 252 20.06 -3.60 10.95
C ALA A 252 20.92 -2.81 9.94
N VAL A 253 21.41 -1.64 10.33
CA VAL A 253 22.31 -0.82 9.53
C VAL A 253 23.61 -1.58 9.21
N ASP A 254 24.23 -2.19 10.22
CA ASP A 254 25.48 -2.94 10.04
C ASP A 254 25.30 -4.14 9.11
N CYS A 255 24.21 -4.89 9.22
CA CYS A 255 23.86 -5.97 8.30
C CYS A 255 23.76 -5.44 6.85
N TYR A 256 23.03 -4.37 6.63
CA TYR A 256 22.85 -3.84 5.27
C TYR A 256 24.15 -3.30 4.68
N LEU A 257 24.98 -2.67 5.48
CA LEU A 257 26.31 -2.18 5.05
C LEU A 257 27.29 -3.31 4.72
N SER A 258 27.20 -4.41 5.46
CA SER A 258 28.02 -5.60 5.17
C SER A 258 27.49 -6.42 3.98
N GLY A 259 26.34 -6.04 3.40
CA GLY A 259 25.66 -6.76 2.33
C GLY A 259 24.86 -7.97 2.83
N GLU A 260 24.55 -8.01 4.11
CA GLU A 260 23.71 -9.04 4.73
C GLU A 260 22.27 -8.56 4.95
N ARG A 261 21.32 -9.51 5.02
CA ARG A 261 19.93 -9.20 5.36
C ARG A 261 19.75 -9.05 6.87
N ASN A 262 18.90 -8.13 7.30
CA ASN A 262 18.46 -8.05 8.69
C ASN A 262 17.27 -8.98 8.99
N TYR A 263 16.61 -9.54 7.96
CA TYR A 263 15.44 -10.40 8.08
C TYR A 263 14.30 -9.77 8.88
N LEU A 264 13.78 -8.66 8.42
CA LEU A 264 12.62 -8.01 9.03
C LEU A 264 11.45 -8.99 9.12
N LEU A 265 10.91 -9.16 10.35
CA LEU A 265 9.78 -10.04 10.59
C LEU A 265 8.47 -9.28 10.65
N PHE A 266 7.64 -9.47 9.64
CA PHE A 266 6.32 -8.85 9.52
C PHE A 266 5.28 -9.64 10.30
N SER A 267 4.56 -8.96 11.21
CA SER A 267 3.49 -9.60 12.00
C SER A 267 2.15 -9.49 11.31
N SER A 268 1.60 -10.63 10.90
CA SER A 268 0.32 -10.69 10.17
C SER A 268 -0.85 -10.84 11.12
N THR A 269 -1.82 -9.95 11.00
CA THR A 269 -3.02 -9.88 11.84
C THR A 269 -4.26 -9.61 11.00
N LEU A 270 -5.44 -9.94 11.55
CA LEU A 270 -6.71 -9.61 10.92
C LEU A 270 -6.98 -8.12 11.04
N LYS A 271 -7.34 -7.47 9.93
CA LYS A 271 -7.72 -6.07 9.89
C LYS A 271 -9.08 -5.87 10.56
N ASP A 272 -9.13 -4.96 11.51
CA ASP A 272 -10.35 -4.61 12.24
C ASP A 272 -11.04 -3.45 11.51
N GLU A 273 -11.99 -3.78 10.67
CA GLU A 273 -12.74 -2.81 9.85
C GLU A 273 -14.20 -3.25 9.69
N PRO A 274 -15.15 -2.29 9.50
CA PRO A 274 -16.52 -2.65 9.20
C PRO A 274 -16.62 -3.47 7.90
N THR A 275 -17.31 -4.61 7.95
CA THR A 275 -17.50 -5.53 6.83
C THR A 275 -18.99 -5.66 6.47
N LYS A 276 -19.29 -5.93 5.18
CA LYS A 276 -20.64 -6.28 4.75
C LYS A 276 -21.06 -7.61 5.38
N PHE A 277 -22.30 -7.74 5.84
CA PHE A 277 -22.82 -8.97 6.44
C PHE A 277 -22.82 -10.17 5.47
N THR A 278 -22.83 -9.90 4.17
CA THR A 278 -22.72 -10.91 3.11
C THR A 278 -21.30 -11.41 2.87
N LYS A 279 -20.27 -10.77 3.47
CA LYS A 279 -18.87 -11.16 3.28
C LYS A 279 -18.36 -11.96 4.47
N ASP A 280 -18.00 -13.22 4.23
CA ASP A 280 -17.32 -14.10 5.19
C ASP A 280 -15.78 -13.98 5.12
N LYS A 281 -15.29 -12.88 4.56
CA LYS A 281 -13.86 -12.67 4.32
C LYS A 281 -13.35 -11.49 5.14
N ARG A 282 -12.35 -11.73 6.00
CA ARG A 282 -11.56 -10.68 6.66
C ARG A 282 -10.23 -10.46 5.90
N ARG A 283 -9.75 -9.25 5.91
CA ARG A 283 -8.46 -8.90 5.31
C ARG A 283 -7.35 -9.14 6.32
N ILE A 284 -6.20 -9.62 5.85
CA ILE A 284 -4.98 -9.72 6.65
C ILE A 284 -4.15 -8.49 6.39
N PHE A 285 -3.58 -7.96 7.45
CA PHE A 285 -2.65 -6.84 7.47
C PHE A 285 -1.34 -7.31 8.09
N SER A 286 -0.22 -7.04 7.43
CA SER A 286 1.12 -7.43 7.88
C SER A 286 1.89 -6.20 8.30
N SER A 287 2.08 -6.01 9.60
CA SER A 287 2.78 -4.85 10.16
C SER A 287 4.29 -5.03 10.10
N CYS A 288 4.98 -3.99 9.65
CA CYS A 288 6.43 -3.90 9.70
C CYS A 288 6.92 -3.73 11.15
N PRO A 289 8.02 -4.39 11.55
CA PRO A 289 8.66 -4.08 12.83
C PRO A 289 9.14 -2.63 12.87
N VAL A 290 9.17 -2.04 14.07
CA VAL A 290 9.42 -0.61 14.23
C VAL A 290 10.77 -0.16 13.68
N VAL A 291 11.81 -0.97 13.82
CA VAL A 291 13.13 -0.69 13.24
C VAL A 291 13.05 -0.58 11.72
N GLY A 292 12.41 -1.55 11.06
CA GLY A 292 12.16 -1.49 9.63
C GLY A 292 11.28 -0.30 9.23
N THR A 293 10.24 0.01 10.03
CA THR A 293 9.38 1.18 9.81
C THR A 293 10.18 2.48 9.83
N VAL A 294 11.06 2.67 10.82
CA VAL A 294 11.89 3.88 10.96
C VAL A 294 12.90 3.98 9.82
N LEU A 295 13.61 2.88 9.50
CA LEU A 295 14.56 2.86 8.38
C LEU A 295 13.88 3.14 7.03
N ILE A 296 12.71 2.55 6.75
CA ILE A 296 11.97 2.84 5.53
C ILE A 296 11.55 4.32 5.49
N ARG A 297 11.09 4.88 6.60
CA ARG A 297 10.76 6.30 6.69
C ARG A 297 11.98 7.18 6.41
N GLN A 298 13.12 6.84 6.99
CA GLN A 298 14.37 7.59 6.86
C GLN A 298 14.84 7.69 5.39
N TYR A 299 14.80 6.59 4.68
CA TYR A 299 15.37 6.52 3.34
C TYR A 299 14.35 6.75 2.21
N PHE A 300 13.06 6.53 2.44
CA PHE A 300 12.05 6.62 1.37
C PHE A 300 11.10 7.82 1.51
N LEU A 301 10.81 8.36 2.71
CA LEU A 301 9.85 9.46 2.80
C LEU A 301 10.24 10.70 1.98
N PRO A 302 11.52 11.11 1.86
CA PRO A 302 11.87 12.27 1.04
C PRO A 302 11.50 12.12 -0.43
N ILE A 303 11.73 10.94 -1.03
CA ILE A 303 11.30 10.68 -2.41
C ILE A 303 9.77 10.59 -2.53
N ILE A 304 9.10 10.02 -1.53
CA ILE A 304 7.63 9.97 -1.49
C ILE A 304 7.04 11.38 -1.46
N LYS A 305 7.64 12.30 -0.70
CA LYS A 305 7.25 13.72 -0.69
C LYS A 305 7.40 14.35 -2.06
N LEU A 306 8.54 14.15 -2.73
CA LEU A 306 8.76 14.64 -4.09
C LEU A 306 7.67 14.16 -5.06
N ILE A 307 7.30 12.88 -4.98
CA ILE A 307 6.24 12.29 -5.82
C ILE A 307 4.88 12.92 -5.50
N GLN A 308 4.56 13.12 -4.21
CA GLN A 308 3.27 13.69 -3.79
C GLN A 308 3.13 15.17 -4.18
N ASP A 309 4.20 15.95 -4.05
CA ASP A 309 4.19 17.37 -4.42
C ASP A 309 4.07 17.56 -5.93
N ASN A 310 4.59 16.62 -6.70
CA ASN A 310 4.59 16.63 -8.17
C ASN A 310 3.69 15.52 -8.76
N TRP A 311 2.55 15.28 -8.11
CA TRP A 311 1.66 14.16 -8.37
C TRP A 311 1.24 14.00 -9.85
N THR A 312 1.06 15.12 -10.57
CA THR A 312 0.71 15.12 -12.00
C THR A 312 1.84 14.57 -12.87
N CYS A 313 3.10 14.89 -12.52
CA CYS A 313 4.27 14.44 -13.28
C CYS A 313 4.57 12.95 -13.08
N PHE A 314 4.19 12.40 -11.92
CA PHE A 314 4.41 11.00 -11.57
C PHE A 314 3.17 10.11 -11.77
N GLY A 315 2.04 10.67 -12.22
CA GLY A 315 0.78 9.93 -12.34
C GLY A 315 0.30 9.34 -11.01
N SER A 316 0.64 9.98 -9.88
CA SER A 316 0.35 9.46 -8.53
C SER A 316 -0.74 10.29 -7.85
N ALA A 317 -1.93 9.74 -7.70
CA ALA A 317 -3.03 10.41 -6.99
C ALA A 317 -2.91 10.30 -5.45
N VAL A 318 -1.80 9.73 -4.93
CA VAL A 318 -1.61 9.59 -3.49
C VAL A 318 -1.40 10.96 -2.85
N GLY A 319 -2.30 11.29 -1.94
CA GLY A 319 -2.25 12.56 -1.23
C GLY A 319 -2.99 13.71 -1.90
N ILE A 320 -3.63 13.54 -3.05
CA ILE A 320 -4.47 14.60 -3.62
C ILE A 320 -5.66 14.92 -2.71
N ASN A 321 -6.08 16.17 -2.72
CA ASN A 321 -7.28 16.59 -2.01
C ASN A 321 -8.51 16.45 -2.93
N ALA A 322 -9.26 15.35 -2.73
CA ALA A 322 -10.48 15.11 -3.50
C ALA A 322 -11.63 16.10 -3.16
N GLN A 323 -11.54 16.83 -2.05
CA GLN A 323 -12.52 17.86 -1.67
C GLN A 323 -12.06 19.28 -2.10
N GLY A 324 -11.15 19.39 -3.05
CA GLY A 324 -10.61 20.64 -3.53
C GLY A 324 -10.29 20.60 -5.02
N ARG A 325 -9.56 21.60 -5.48
CA ARG A 325 -9.25 21.81 -6.91
C ARG A 325 -8.49 20.65 -7.57
N GLN A 326 -7.69 19.88 -6.81
CA GLN A 326 -6.87 18.81 -7.41
C GLN A 326 -7.70 17.72 -8.10
N TRP A 327 -8.96 17.50 -7.67
CA TRP A 327 -9.87 16.59 -8.39
C TRP A 327 -10.33 17.15 -9.74
N HIS A 328 -10.53 18.45 -9.81
CA HIS A 328 -10.83 19.13 -11.08
C HIS A 328 -9.63 19.10 -12.02
N GLU A 329 -8.42 19.32 -11.52
CA GLU A 329 -7.19 19.19 -12.30
C GLU A 329 -7.01 17.77 -12.84
N LEU A 330 -7.28 16.75 -12.02
CA LEU A 330 -7.30 15.35 -12.45
C LEU A 330 -8.28 15.13 -13.62
N TYR A 331 -9.49 15.70 -13.50
CA TYR A 331 -10.49 15.64 -14.58
C TYR A 331 -10.00 16.33 -15.85
N GLU A 332 -9.38 17.50 -15.77
CA GLU A 332 -8.87 18.23 -16.93
C GLU A 332 -7.77 17.44 -17.66
N ILE A 333 -6.86 16.81 -16.91
CA ILE A 333 -5.80 15.99 -17.49
C ILE A 333 -6.40 14.73 -18.17
N LEU A 334 -7.30 14.03 -17.49
CA LEU A 334 -7.98 12.86 -18.06
C LEU A 334 -8.84 13.22 -19.28
N GLY A 335 -9.37 14.43 -19.36
CA GLY A 335 -10.15 14.93 -20.50
C GLY A 335 -9.32 15.20 -21.76
N LYS A 336 -7.99 15.20 -21.69
CA LYS A 336 -7.08 15.49 -22.81
C LYS A 336 -7.31 14.60 -24.02
N HIS A 337 -7.63 13.33 -23.83
CA HIS A 337 -7.89 12.36 -24.91
C HIS A 337 -9.38 12.14 -25.18
N GLY A 338 -10.27 12.92 -24.56
CA GLY A 338 -11.73 12.79 -24.66
C GLY A 338 -12.34 12.13 -23.42
N GLU A 339 -13.54 12.59 -23.06
CA GLU A 339 -14.26 12.09 -21.88
C GLU A 339 -14.83 10.67 -22.06
N ASP A 340 -14.88 10.17 -23.26
CA ASP A 340 -15.42 8.84 -23.66
C ASP A 340 -14.33 7.78 -23.84
N ARG A 341 -13.08 8.12 -23.57
CA ARG A 341 -11.93 7.22 -23.73
C ARG A 341 -11.26 6.88 -22.41
N ILE A 342 -12.07 6.68 -21.38
CA ILE A 342 -11.58 6.38 -20.02
C ILE A 342 -11.51 4.86 -19.80
N VAL A 343 -10.41 4.44 -19.18
CA VAL A 343 -10.20 3.08 -18.66
C VAL A 343 -10.05 3.19 -17.15
N ALA A 344 -10.88 2.48 -16.41
CA ALA A 344 -10.80 2.37 -14.95
C ALA A 344 -11.17 0.94 -14.54
N GLY A 345 -10.43 0.36 -13.63
CA GLY A 345 -10.67 -1.01 -13.21
C GLY A 345 -10.15 -1.32 -11.81
N ASP A 346 -10.38 -2.55 -11.38
CA ASP A 346 -10.03 -3.04 -10.07
C ASP A 346 -9.32 -4.39 -10.17
N TYR A 347 -8.30 -4.57 -9.36
CA TYR A 347 -7.54 -5.82 -9.27
C TYR A 347 -8.10 -6.74 -8.20
N LYS A 348 -8.05 -8.02 -8.46
CA LYS A 348 -8.36 -9.03 -7.45
C LYS A 348 -7.12 -9.36 -6.62
N ALA A 349 -7.17 -9.06 -5.31
CA ALA A 349 -6.12 -9.41 -4.35
C ALA A 349 -4.71 -8.88 -4.73
N PHE A 350 -4.63 -7.61 -5.15
CA PHE A 350 -3.44 -6.97 -5.67
C PHE A 350 -2.19 -7.20 -4.82
N ASP A 351 -2.20 -6.78 -3.53
CA ASP A 351 -1.04 -6.93 -2.62
C ASP A 351 -0.53 -8.36 -2.51
N LYS A 352 -1.42 -9.34 -2.64
CA LYS A 352 -1.11 -10.77 -2.46
C LYS A 352 -0.67 -11.44 -3.74
N GLY A 353 -1.19 -10.95 -4.86
CA GLY A 353 -0.85 -11.42 -6.19
C GLY A 353 0.39 -10.74 -6.79
N ALA A 354 0.96 -9.74 -6.12
CA ALA A 354 2.12 -9.02 -6.61
C ALA A 354 3.33 -9.97 -6.70
N HIS A 355 3.82 -10.17 -7.92
CA HIS A 355 5.00 -10.99 -8.15
C HIS A 355 6.27 -10.27 -7.69
N SER A 356 7.23 -11.01 -7.10
CA SER A 356 8.47 -10.43 -6.57
C SER A 356 9.26 -9.62 -7.59
N GLU A 357 9.28 -10.05 -8.86
CA GLU A 357 10.00 -9.35 -9.93
C GLU A 357 9.42 -7.95 -10.22
N PHE A 358 8.09 -7.82 -10.22
CA PHE A 358 7.44 -6.50 -10.39
C PHE A 358 7.64 -5.64 -9.14
N THR A 359 7.56 -6.23 -7.95
CA THR A 359 7.78 -5.52 -6.68
C THR A 359 9.22 -5.04 -6.57
N LEU A 360 10.19 -5.90 -6.94
CA LEU A 360 11.61 -5.58 -6.93
C LEU A 360 11.93 -4.39 -7.85
N ARG A 361 11.47 -4.46 -9.10
CA ARG A 361 11.67 -3.37 -10.07
C ARG A 361 10.95 -2.11 -9.64
N GLY A 362 9.76 -2.20 -9.04
CA GLY A 362 9.06 -1.06 -8.44
C GLY A 362 9.88 -0.36 -7.36
N MET A 363 10.54 -1.12 -6.49
CA MET A 363 11.46 -0.57 -5.48
C MET A 363 12.71 0.06 -6.12
N TYR A 364 13.24 -0.56 -7.18
CA TYR A 364 14.41 -0.02 -7.87
C TYR A 364 14.12 1.26 -8.68
N VAL A 365 12.86 1.56 -9.00
CA VAL A 365 12.49 2.90 -9.51
C VAL A 365 12.80 3.97 -8.47
N PHE A 366 12.37 3.78 -7.21
CA PHE A 366 12.72 4.72 -6.13
C PHE A 366 14.23 4.81 -5.91
N TYR A 367 14.91 3.67 -5.93
CA TYR A 367 16.36 3.61 -5.79
C TYR A 367 17.08 4.45 -6.87
N ALA A 368 16.70 4.31 -8.14
CA ALA A 368 17.30 5.06 -9.24
C ALA A 368 17.06 6.58 -9.09
N ILE A 369 15.86 6.98 -8.64
CA ILE A 369 15.54 8.39 -8.41
C ILE A 369 16.41 8.97 -7.29
N VAL A 370 16.52 8.32 -6.14
CA VAL A 370 17.33 8.85 -5.02
C VAL A 370 18.82 8.82 -5.32
N GLU A 371 19.31 7.86 -6.11
CA GLU A 371 20.68 7.84 -6.63
C GLU A 371 20.92 9.09 -7.49
N LYS A 372 20.00 9.44 -8.38
CA LYS A 372 20.03 10.67 -9.18
C LYS A 372 19.99 11.93 -8.30
N CYS A 373 19.24 11.92 -7.19
CA CYS A 373 19.19 13.00 -6.20
C CYS A 373 20.45 13.10 -5.33
N GLY A 374 21.42 12.18 -5.48
CA GLY A 374 22.72 12.21 -4.83
C GLY A 374 22.76 11.58 -3.44
N TYR A 375 22.03 10.51 -3.22
CA TYR A 375 22.26 9.64 -2.05
C TYR A 375 23.67 9.05 -2.12
N SER A 376 24.33 8.95 -0.99
CA SER A 376 25.69 8.38 -0.92
C SER A 376 25.69 6.86 -1.17
N SER A 377 26.84 6.30 -1.51
CA SER A 377 27.00 4.83 -1.63
C SER A 377 26.65 4.09 -0.35
N HIS A 378 26.84 4.72 0.81
CA HIS A 378 26.43 4.23 2.12
C HIS A 378 24.90 4.15 2.23
N ASP A 379 24.19 5.22 1.88
CA ASP A 379 22.72 5.27 1.90
C ASP A 379 22.10 4.24 0.94
N LEU A 380 22.67 4.16 -0.25
CA LEU A 380 22.24 3.22 -1.28
C LEU A 380 22.48 1.75 -0.87
N ALA A 381 23.52 1.46 -0.08
CA ALA A 381 23.74 0.12 0.46
C ALA A 381 22.65 -0.26 1.47
N ILE A 382 22.28 0.64 2.37
CA ILE A 382 21.19 0.43 3.33
C ILE A 382 19.85 0.24 2.59
N MET A 383 19.56 1.08 1.60
CA MET A 383 18.33 0.95 0.81
C MET A 383 18.23 -0.39 0.10
N ARG A 384 19.33 -0.92 -0.46
CA ARG A 384 19.33 -2.25 -1.08
C ARG A 384 18.95 -3.35 -0.09
N GLY A 385 19.48 -3.30 1.12
CA GLY A 385 19.12 -4.23 2.18
C GLY A 385 17.64 -4.15 2.56
N LEU A 386 17.12 -2.93 2.73
CA LEU A 386 15.70 -2.68 3.00
C LEU A 386 14.80 -3.17 1.87
N ILE A 387 15.18 -2.91 0.61
CA ILE A 387 14.45 -3.41 -0.57
C ILE A 387 14.36 -4.94 -0.52
N THR A 388 15.48 -5.61 -0.27
CA THR A 388 15.52 -7.07 -0.19
C THR A 388 14.59 -7.61 0.89
N ASP A 389 14.59 -7.00 2.08
CA ASP A 389 13.73 -7.41 3.19
C ASP A 389 12.25 -7.12 2.94
N CYS A 390 11.91 -6.08 2.16
CA CYS A 390 10.54 -5.76 1.79
C CYS A 390 10.01 -6.61 0.63
N VAL A 391 10.84 -6.96 -0.34
CA VAL A 391 10.45 -7.76 -1.53
C VAL A 391 10.38 -9.26 -1.21
N TYR A 392 11.22 -9.74 -0.31
CA TYR A 392 11.22 -11.12 0.16
C TYR A 392 10.92 -11.20 1.66
N PRO A 393 9.75 -10.73 2.09
CA PRO A 393 9.42 -10.54 3.49
C PRO A 393 9.25 -11.88 4.21
N ILE A 394 9.66 -11.90 5.48
CA ILE A 394 9.35 -13.00 6.37
C ILE A 394 8.16 -12.60 7.24
N TYR A 395 7.17 -13.47 7.30
CA TYR A 395 5.95 -13.24 8.03
C TYR A 395 5.82 -14.16 9.25
N ASP A 396 5.34 -13.62 10.35
CA ASP A 396 4.62 -14.40 11.35
C ASP A 396 3.19 -14.56 10.85
N TRP A 397 2.93 -15.70 10.18
CA TRP A 397 1.68 -16.01 9.52
C TRP A 397 0.87 -16.98 10.35
N TYR A 398 0.09 -16.44 11.31
CA TYR A 398 -0.69 -17.21 12.26
C TYR A 398 0.14 -18.25 13.04
N GLY A 399 1.31 -17.85 13.54
CA GLY A 399 2.21 -18.70 14.30
C GLY A 399 3.17 -19.56 13.47
N VAL A 400 3.19 -19.36 12.16
CA VAL A 400 4.17 -19.99 11.26
C VAL A 400 5.07 -18.90 10.69
N PHE A 401 6.37 -19.08 10.78
CA PHE A 401 7.33 -18.19 10.12
C PHE A 401 7.54 -18.66 8.70
N VAL A 402 7.13 -17.80 7.77
CA VAL A 402 7.12 -18.12 6.33
C VAL A 402 7.66 -16.94 5.53
N GLN A 403 8.46 -17.25 4.52
CA GLN A 403 8.84 -16.31 3.48
C GLN A 403 8.04 -16.63 2.22
N PHE A 404 7.40 -15.62 1.65
CA PHE A 404 6.79 -15.74 0.33
C PHE A 404 7.70 -15.11 -0.73
N CYS A 405 7.73 -15.70 -1.91
CA CYS A 405 8.36 -15.10 -3.10
C CYS A 405 7.29 -14.33 -3.88
N GLY A 406 6.97 -13.14 -3.41
CA GLY A 406 5.88 -12.31 -3.89
C GLY A 406 5.08 -11.75 -2.71
N SER A 407 4.00 -11.06 -3.02
CA SER A 407 3.20 -10.22 -2.12
C SER A 407 3.91 -8.93 -1.68
N ASN A 408 3.11 -7.91 -1.40
CA ASN A 408 3.58 -6.67 -0.79
C ASN A 408 3.12 -6.62 0.67
N PRO A 409 4.04 -6.47 1.66
CA PRO A 409 3.64 -6.28 3.06
C PRO A 409 2.84 -4.99 3.20
N SER A 410 1.52 -5.13 3.44
CA SER A 410 0.59 -3.99 3.48
C SER A 410 0.86 -2.98 4.61
N GLY A 411 1.80 -3.23 5.49
CA GLY A 411 2.14 -2.40 6.64
C GLY A 411 3.49 -1.68 6.57
N ILE A 412 4.14 -1.62 5.42
CA ILE A 412 5.30 -0.72 5.23
C ILE A 412 4.83 0.71 4.96
N PRO A 413 5.59 1.74 5.38
CA PRO A 413 5.21 3.14 5.20
C PRO A 413 4.93 3.56 3.75
N ILE A 414 5.51 2.88 2.79
CA ILE A 414 5.44 3.19 1.35
C ILE A 414 4.55 2.24 0.55
N THR A 415 3.72 1.42 1.21
CA THR A 415 2.90 0.38 0.54
C THR A 415 2.13 0.91 -0.67
N VAL A 416 1.43 2.03 -0.53
CA VAL A 416 0.61 2.59 -1.60
C VAL A 416 1.46 3.07 -2.79
N HIS A 417 2.62 3.65 -2.54
CA HIS A 417 3.53 4.10 -3.59
C HIS A 417 4.22 2.95 -4.31
N LEU A 418 4.58 1.88 -3.56
CA LEU A 418 5.10 0.66 -4.16
C LEU A 418 4.03 0.00 -5.03
N ASN A 419 2.79 -0.05 -4.56
CA ASN A 419 1.67 -0.54 -5.35
C ASN A 419 1.45 0.30 -6.62
N ASN A 420 1.64 1.63 -6.59
CA ASN A 420 1.62 2.45 -7.81
C ASN A 420 2.66 1.98 -8.81
N MET A 421 3.89 1.70 -8.36
CA MET A 421 4.96 1.23 -9.26
C MET A 421 4.66 -0.15 -9.85
N VAL A 422 4.10 -1.05 -9.06
CA VAL A 422 3.67 -2.38 -9.54
C VAL A 422 2.51 -2.24 -10.55
N ASN A 423 1.53 -1.39 -10.24
CA ASN A 423 0.38 -1.12 -11.10
C ASN A 423 0.83 -0.50 -12.44
N LEU A 424 1.69 0.50 -12.40
CA LEU A 424 2.26 1.10 -13.61
C LEU A 424 3.00 0.07 -14.47
N GLN A 425 3.79 -0.81 -13.85
CA GLN A 425 4.47 -1.87 -14.57
C GLN A 425 3.49 -2.86 -15.21
N TYR A 426 2.41 -3.24 -14.53
CA TYR A 426 1.38 -4.10 -15.11
C TYR A 426 0.73 -3.47 -16.33
N VAL A 427 0.39 -2.19 -16.25
CA VAL A 427 -0.23 -1.45 -17.36
C VAL A 427 0.75 -1.32 -18.53
N LEU A 428 1.97 -0.85 -18.28
CA LEU A 428 2.97 -0.66 -19.34
C LEU A 428 3.47 -1.98 -19.94
N TYR A 429 3.62 -3.03 -19.12
CA TYR A 429 3.92 -4.38 -19.59
C TYR A 429 2.86 -4.89 -20.56
N SER A 430 1.58 -4.74 -20.19
CA SER A 430 0.47 -5.12 -21.05
C SER A 430 0.45 -4.30 -22.34
N TYR A 431 0.67 -3.00 -22.26
CA TYR A 431 0.74 -2.09 -23.41
C TYR A 431 1.81 -2.52 -24.41
N VAL A 432 3.00 -2.88 -23.93
CA VAL A 432 4.11 -3.36 -24.79
C VAL A 432 3.83 -4.76 -25.33
N SER A 433 3.23 -5.64 -24.53
CA SER A 433 2.99 -7.05 -24.92
C SER A 433 1.93 -7.21 -25.99
N MET A 434 1.01 -6.25 -26.11
CA MET A 434 -0.10 -6.30 -27.11
C MET A 434 0.40 -6.20 -28.54
N ASP A 435 1.42 -5.40 -28.81
CA ASP A 435 1.96 -5.21 -30.14
C ASP A 435 3.17 -6.13 -30.39
N LYS A 436 2.90 -7.20 -31.15
CA LYS A 436 3.94 -8.18 -31.51
C LYS A 436 4.83 -7.73 -32.67
N SER A 437 4.44 -6.69 -33.39
CA SER A 437 5.11 -6.21 -34.60
C SER A 437 6.04 -5.01 -34.34
N ALA A 438 5.82 -4.27 -33.24
CA ALA A 438 6.58 -3.08 -32.93
C ALA A 438 7.93 -3.39 -32.25
N ASP A 439 8.87 -2.46 -32.41
CA ASP A 439 10.02 -2.37 -31.50
C ASP A 439 9.52 -2.12 -30.08
N LYS A 440 9.75 -3.05 -29.18
CA LYS A 440 9.23 -3.03 -27.80
C LYS A 440 9.70 -1.77 -27.02
N LYS A 441 10.92 -1.29 -27.27
CA LYS A 441 11.44 -0.07 -26.63
C LYS A 441 10.72 1.18 -27.16
N ALA A 442 10.55 1.26 -28.48
CA ALA A 442 9.81 2.36 -29.08
C ALA A 442 8.34 2.34 -28.60
N ARG A 443 7.72 1.17 -28.52
CA ARG A 443 6.37 1.00 -28.01
C ARG A 443 6.25 1.41 -26.54
N ALA A 444 7.20 1.05 -25.68
CA ALA A 444 7.22 1.47 -24.29
C ALA A 444 7.33 3.00 -24.15
N HIS A 445 8.16 3.64 -24.98
CA HIS A 445 8.35 5.09 -24.99
C HIS A 445 7.10 5.84 -25.46
N GLU A 446 6.39 5.31 -26.46
CA GLU A 446 5.14 5.88 -27.00
C GLU A 446 4.02 5.96 -25.95
N PHE A 447 4.03 5.08 -24.94
CA PHE A 447 3.02 5.03 -23.87
C PHE A 447 2.71 6.39 -23.25
N TRP A 448 3.73 7.17 -22.93
CA TRP A 448 3.60 8.46 -22.25
C TRP A 448 2.94 9.55 -23.11
N GLN A 449 2.83 9.32 -24.42
CA GLN A 449 2.11 10.22 -25.33
C GLN A 449 0.67 9.77 -25.57
N MET A 450 0.43 8.45 -25.47
CA MET A 450 -0.85 7.83 -25.79
C MET A 450 -1.77 7.64 -24.60
N VAL A 451 -1.21 7.62 -23.36
CA VAL A 451 -1.98 7.30 -22.15
C VAL A 451 -1.65 8.28 -21.04
N GLU A 452 -2.66 8.99 -20.55
CA GLU A 452 -2.59 9.68 -19.26
C GLU A 452 -3.05 8.71 -18.17
N ILE A 453 -2.24 8.51 -17.14
CA ILE A 453 -2.50 7.53 -16.08
C ILE A 453 -2.38 8.14 -14.70
N PHE A 454 -3.33 7.82 -13.81
CA PHE A 454 -3.26 8.15 -12.40
C PHE A 454 -3.54 6.91 -11.54
N LEU A 455 -2.73 6.75 -10.50
CA LEU A 455 -2.66 5.56 -9.67
C LEU A 455 -2.82 5.93 -8.19
N TYR A 456 -3.53 5.08 -7.46
CA TYR A 456 -3.57 5.10 -6.01
C TYR A 456 -3.55 3.64 -5.48
N GLY A 457 -2.35 3.08 -5.37
CA GLY A 457 -2.20 1.67 -5.03
C GLY A 457 -2.70 0.75 -6.14
N ASP A 458 -3.73 -0.02 -5.84
CA ASP A 458 -4.43 -0.88 -6.80
C ASP A 458 -5.48 -0.13 -7.63
N ASP A 459 -5.99 0.99 -7.16
CA ASP A 459 -6.90 1.81 -7.95
C ASP A 459 -6.16 2.51 -9.10
N ASN A 460 -6.75 2.53 -10.29
CA ASN A 460 -6.22 3.22 -11.46
C ASN A 460 -7.32 3.86 -12.31
N ILE A 461 -6.96 4.95 -12.96
CA ILE A 461 -7.76 5.61 -13.98
C ILE A 461 -6.85 6.14 -15.08
N MET A 462 -7.26 5.92 -16.32
CA MET A 462 -6.49 6.30 -17.51
C MET A 462 -7.38 6.93 -18.54
N SER A 463 -6.83 7.86 -19.33
CA SER A 463 -7.41 8.25 -20.60
C SER A 463 -6.47 7.88 -21.75
N VAL A 464 -7.03 7.44 -22.87
CA VAL A 464 -6.28 6.82 -23.96
C VAL A 464 -6.53 7.60 -25.25
N SER A 465 -5.46 7.99 -25.95
CA SER A 465 -5.53 8.71 -27.22
C SER A 465 -6.35 7.96 -28.26
N SER A 466 -7.05 8.68 -29.12
CA SER A 466 -7.77 8.09 -30.27
C SER A 466 -6.83 7.46 -31.30
N GLU A 467 -5.55 7.82 -31.30
CA GLU A 467 -4.51 7.23 -32.15
C GLU A 467 -4.11 5.83 -31.67
N GLU A 468 -4.29 5.55 -30.38
CA GLU A 468 -4.05 4.23 -29.79
C GLU A 468 -5.25 3.30 -30.03
N THR A 469 -5.03 2.25 -30.82
CA THR A 469 -6.08 1.34 -31.27
C THR A 469 -6.08 -0.03 -30.59
N LEU A 470 -4.96 -0.41 -29.97
CA LEU A 470 -4.80 -1.73 -29.35
C LEU A 470 -5.13 -1.71 -27.86
N PHE A 471 -4.76 -0.62 -27.16
CA PHE A 471 -4.87 -0.52 -25.72
C PHE A 471 -6.22 0.03 -25.27
N ASN A 472 -6.93 -0.74 -24.48
CA ASN A 472 -8.19 -0.41 -23.82
C ASN A 472 -8.44 -1.34 -22.64
N HIS A 473 -9.53 -1.17 -21.87
CA HIS A 473 -9.81 -2.01 -20.70
C HIS A 473 -9.85 -3.50 -21.03
N THR A 474 -10.50 -3.90 -22.11
CA THR A 474 -10.67 -5.32 -22.47
C THR A 474 -9.34 -5.95 -22.87
N SER A 475 -8.53 -5.24 -23.65
CA SER A 475 -7.21 -5.74 -24.03
C SER A 475 -6.25 -5.79 -22.85
N LEU A 476 -6.29 -4.79 -21.95
CA LEU A 476 -5.53 -4.79 -20.68
C LEU A 476 -5.89 -6.00 -19.82
N GLN A 477 -7.20 -6.26 -19.62
CA GLN A 477 -7.68 -7.43 -18.88
C GLN A 477 -7.13 -8.73 -19.46
N ASN A 478 -7.18 -8.89 -20.78
CA ASN A 478 -6.71 -10.10 -21.45
C ASN A 478 -5.19 -10.30 -21.34
N GLU A 479 -4.40 -9.24 -21.40
CA GLU A 479 -2.94 -9.34 -21.24
C GLU A 479 -2.55 -9.65 -19.78
N LEU A 480 -3.21 -9.02 -18.82
CA LEU A 480 -2.98 -9.28 -17.41
C LEU A 480 -3.36 -10.71 -17.00
N GLU A 481 -4.42 -11.26 -17.58
CA GLU A 481 -4.82 -12.66 -17.33
C GLU A 481 -3.72 -13.65 -17.74
N LYS A 482 -2.98 -13.38 -18.83
CA LYS A 482 -1.86 -14.23 -19.27
C LYS A 482 -0.73 -14.33 -18.25
N ILE A 483 -0.55 -13.30 -17.43
CA ILE A 483 0.43 -13.28 -16.35
C ILE A 483 -0.20 -13.55 -14.96
N GLY A 484 -1.39 -14.15 -14.92
CA GLY A 484 -2.06 -14.55 -13.68
C GLY A 484 -2.68 -13.41 -12.87
N VAL A 485 -2.78 -12.20 -13.43
CA VAL A 485 -3.35 -11.03 -12.77
C VAL A 485 -4.80 -10.85 -13.22
N THR A 486 -5.73 -10.90 -12.27
CA THR A 486 -7.17 -10.68 -12.56
C THR A 486 -7.49 -9.19 -12.46
N TYR A 487 -7.96 -8.62 -13.56
CA TYR A 487 -8.39 -7.22 -13.68
C TYR A 487 -9.85 -7.18 -14.15
N THR A 488 -10.67 -6.34 -13.56
CA THR A 488 -12.13 -6.27 -13.82
C THR A 488 -12.57 -4.82 -13.89
N MET A 489 -13.80 -4.58 -14.38
CA MET A 489 -14.43 -3.26 -14.23
C MET A 489 -14.47 -2.85 -12.75
N ALA A 490 -14.47 -1.54 -12.48
CA ALA A 490 -14.43 -1.01 -11.11
C ALA A 490 -15.59 -1.47 -10.22
N ASP A 491 -16.73 -1.84 -10.78
CA ASP A 491 -17.90 -2.40 -10.06
C ASP A 491 -17.74 -3.90 -9.73
N LYS A 492 -16.73 -4.58 -10.29
CA LYS A 492 -16.38 -6.01 -10.11
C LYS A 492 -17.41 -7.03 -10.65
N VAL A 493 -18.43 -6.59 -11.35
CA VAL A 493 -19.52 -7.44 -11.83
C VAL A 493 -19.88 -7.25 -13.31
N SER A 494 -19.68 -6.05 -13.86
CA SER A 494 -19.96 -5.76 -15.28
C SER A 494 -18.97 -6.46 -16.21
N GLU A 495 -19.45 -6.83 -17.37
CA GLU A 495 -18.58 -7.28 -18.45
C GLU A 495 -17.64 -6.16 -18.89
N SER A 496 -16.43 -6.53 -19.29
CA SER A 496 -15.43 -5.58 -19.75
C SER A 496 -15.89 -4.89 -21.04
N VAL A 497 -15.79 -3.57 -21.04
CA VAL A 497 -15.98 -2.74 -22.23
C VAL A 497 -14.68 -1.98 -22.54
N PRO A 498 -14.36 -1.70 -23.83
CA PRO A 498 -13.11 -1.03 -24.18
C PRO A 498 -12.88 0.29 -23.45
N PHE A 499 -13.89 1.15 -23.40
CA PHE A 499 -13.85 2.46 -22.78
C PHE A 499 -15.18 2.78 -22.12
N ILE A 500 -15.14 3.67 -21.14
CA ILE A 500 -16.31 4.27 -20.48
C ILE A 500 -16.21 5.79 -20.59
N HIS A 501 -17.35 6.47 -20.40
CA HIS A 501 -17.36 7.92 -20.23
C HIS A 501 -16.89 8.28 -18.81
N ILE A 502 -16.19 9.41 -18.63
CA ILE A 502 -15.62 9.83 -17.36
C ILE A 502 -16.64 9.94 -16.22
N THR A 503 -17.89 10.28 -16.55
CA THR A 503 -18.99 10.32 -15.55
C THR A 503 -19.41 8.94 -15.04
N GLN A 504 -18.98 7.86 -15.68
CA GLN A 504 -19.22 6.47 -15.26
C GLN A 504 -18.02 5.90 -14.50
N ALA A 505 -16.88 6.62 -14.49
CA ALA A 505 -15.68 6.15 -13.82
C ALA A 505 -15.84 6.21 -12.28
N ASP A 506 -15.37 5.16 -11.64
CA ASP A 506 -15.16 5.10 -10.19
C ASP A 506 -13.66 5.04 -9.92
N PHE A 507 -13.11 6.07 -9.30
CA PHE A 507 -11.73 6.13 -8.85
C PHE A 507 -11.71 6.55 -7.38
N LEU A 508 -11.07 5.78 -6.51
CA LEU A 508 -11.06 6.01 -5.05
C LEU A 508 -12.48 6.00 -4.43
N LYS A 509 -13.41 5.25 -4.99
CA LYS A 509 -14.84 5.28 -4.62
C LYS A 509 -15.49 6.63 -4.84
N ARG A 510 -15.00 7.41 -5.79
CA ARG A 510 -15.48 8.73 -6.15
C ARG A 510 -15.75 8.81 -7.66
N GLY A 511 -16.79 9.55 -8.00
CA GLY A 511 -17.12 9.88 -9.38
C GLY A 511 -16.60 11.25 -9.80
N PHE A 512 -17.05 11.69 -10.97
CA PHE A 512 -16.77 13.02 -11.53
C PHE A 512 -18.11 13.72 -11.79
N TYR A 513 -18.39 14.81 -11.08
CA TYR A 513 -19.64 15.55 -11.18
C TYR A 513 -19.36 17.02 -11.54
N ARG A 514 -20.01 17.53 -12.61
CA ARG A 514 -19.94 18.95 -12.98
C ARG A 514 -20.81 19.75 -12.02
N HIS A 515 -20.16 20.38 -11.06
CA HIS A 515 -20.80 21.05 -9.94
C HIS A 515 -21.24 22.47 -10.32
N GLU A 516 -22.23 22.99 -9.62
CA GLU A 516 -22.82 24.34 -9.82
C GLU A 516 -21.80 25.46 -9.56
N ASN A 517 -20.73 25.19 -8.81
CA ASN A 517 -19.65 26.13 -8.56
C ASN A 517 -18.66 26.29 -9.73
N GLY A 518 -18.87 25.58 -10.85
CA GLY A 518 -18.05 25.63 -12.05
C GLY A 518 -16.86 24.66 -12.07
N TYR A 519 -16.66 23.89 -10.99
CA TYR A 519 -15.63 22.85 -10.92
C TYR A 519 -16.22 21.46 -11.17
N VAL A 520 -15.35 20.49 -11.43
CA VAL A 520 -15.70 19.07 -11.34
C VAL A 520 -15.33 18.58 -9.94
N THR A 521 -16.31 18.11 -9.21
CA THR A 521 -16.19 17.63 -7.84
C THR A 521 -16.12 16.10 -7.78
N ALA A 522 -15.79 15.56 -6.61
CA ALA A 522 -15.50 14.16 -6.35
C ALA A 522 -16.57 13.50 -5.47
N PRO A 523 -17.81 13.27 -5.94
CA PRO A 523 -18.85 12.66 -5.14
C PRO A 523 -18.44 11.27 -4.65
N LEU A 524 -18.41 11.09 -3.34
CA LEU A 524 -18.08 9.81 -2.70
C LEU A 524 -19.26 8.84 -2.87
N ALA A 525 -18.98 7.59 -3.22
CA ALA A 525 -20.00 6.55 -3.32
C ALA A 525 -20.91 6.51 -2.09
N VAL A 526 -22.22 6.54 -2.32
CA VAL A 526 -23.26 6.65 -1.27
C VAL A 526 -23.15 5.52 -0.24
N GLU A 527 -22.75 4.33 -0.67
CA GLU A 527 -22.46 3.18 0.20
C GLU A 527 -21.38 3.48 1.24
N SER A 528 -20.37 4.27 0.85
CA SER A 528 -19.28 4.68 1.75
C SER A 528 -19.77 5.68 2.79
N LEU A 529 -20.69 6.59 2.43
CA LEU A 529 -21.34 7.50 3.38
C LEU A 529 -22.12 6.71 4.44
N PHE A 530 -22.98 5.78 4.03
CA PHE A 530 -23.74 4.96 4.96
C PHE A 530 -22.85 4.07 5.83
N LYS A 531 -21.77 3.51 5.29
CA LYS A 531 -20.83 2.70 6.06
C LYS A 531 -20.25 3.47 7.26
N SER A 532 -19.94 4.75 7.08
CA SER A 532 -19.43 5.62 8.15
C SER A 532 -20.51 6.02 9.17
N LEU A 533 -21.77 6.13 8.73
CA LEU A 533 -22.90 6.47 9.62
C LEU A 533 -23.37 5.26 10.44
N TYR A 534 -23.25 4.06 9.90
CA TYR A 534 -23.66 2.82 10.59
C TYR A 534 -22.68 2.32 11.64
N ASN A 535 -21.40 2.68 11.50
CA ASN A 535 -20.34 2.07 12.30
C ASN A 535 -19.45 3.14 12.94
N VAL A 536 -18.99 2.86 14.15
CA VAL A 536 -17.97 3.63 14.85
C VAL A 536 -16.84 2.71 15.28
N MET A 537 -15.61 3.23 15.34
CA MET A 537 -14.49 2.53 15.95
C MET A 537 -14.41 2.95 17.42
N ARG A 538 -14.51 2.00 18.35
CA ARG A 538 -14.25 2.32 19.76
C ARG A 538 -12.86 2.94 19.91
N PRO A 539 -12.75 4.14 20.49
CA PRO A 539 -11.46 4.78 20.72
C PRO A 539 -10.58 3.89 21.62
N LYS A 540 -9.28 4.05 21.52
CA LYS A 540 -8.34 3.39 22.44
C LYS A 540 -8.31 4.05 23.82
N ARG A 541 -8.78 5.29 23.90
CA ARG A 541 -8.91 6.07 25.15
C ARG A 541 -10.37 6.06 25.58
N ASP A 542 -10.60 5.85 26.85
CA ASP A 542 -11.96 5.85 27.43
C ASP A 542 -12.58 7.24 27.56
N ASP A 543 -11.81 8.30 27.28
CA ASP A 543 -12.24 9.70 27.33
C ASP A 543 -12.99 10.19 26.08
N ILE A 544 -12.95 9.44 24.97
CA ILE A 544 -13.68 9.77 23.74
C ILE A 544 -14.92 8.88 23.63
N LEU A 545 -16.08 9.50 23.66
CA LEU A 545 -17.35 8.78 23.57
C LEU A 545 -17.70 8.42 22.11
N PRO A 546 -18.39 7.28 21.86
CA PRO A 546 -18.88 6.90 20.54
C PRO A 546 -19.76 7.95 19.88
N GLU A 547 -20.49 8.74 20.68
CA GLU A 547 -21.33 9.85 20.24
C GLU A 547 -20.52 10.96 19.57
N CYS A 548 -19.33 11.25 20.04
CA CYS A 548 -18.43 12.22 19.40
C CYS A 548 -18.03 11.74 18.00
N SER A 549 -17.71 10.47 17.86
CA SER A 549 -17.41 9.87 16.55
C SER A 549 -18.61 9.85 15.62
N ALA A 550 -19.81 9.59 16.15
CA ALA A 550 -21.05 9.65 15.39
C ALA A 550 -21.39 11.09 14.93
N ALA A 551 -21.17 12.08 15.77
CA ALA A 551 -21.34 13.50 15.42
C ALA A 551 -20.37 13.91 14.29
N GLN A 552 -19.10 13.53 14.40
CA GLN A 552 -18.10 13.77 13.35
C GLN A 552 -18.50 13.10 12.03
N ALA A 553 -18.95 11.84 12.06
CA ALA A 553 -19.41 11.12 10.87
C ALA A 553 -20.63 11.80 10.23
N ALA A 554 -21.60 12.25 11.06
CA ALA A 554 -22.77 12.99 10.59
C ALA A 554 -22.37 14.30 9.91
N TYR A 555 -21.49 15.09 10.53
CA TYR A 555 -20.97 16.34 9.97
C TYR A 555 -20.21 16.11 8.66
N ALA A 556 -19.27 15.16 8.65
CA ALA A 556 -18.49 14.81 7.48
C ALA A 556 -19.37 14.32 6.31
N SER A 557 -20.46 13.58 6.60
CA SER A 557 -21.38 13.11 5.56
C SER A 557 -22.08 14.24 4.83
N VAL A 558 -22.35 15.37 5.50
CA VAL A 558 -22.95 16.56 4.87
C VAL A 558 -21.91 17.32 4.03
N LEU A 559 -20.65 17.38 4.46
CA LEU A 559 -19.57 17.92 3.63
C LEU A 559 -19.36 17.08 2.36
N GLU A 560 -19.44 15.77 2.46
CA GLU A 560 -19.37 14.87 1.29
C GLU A 560 -20.59 15.01 0.39
N ALA A 561 -21.78 15.21 0.97
CA ALA A 561 -23.01 15.42 0.20
C ALA A 561 -22.94 16.67 -0.70
N TYR A 562 -22.19 17.69 -0.32
CA TYR A 562 -21.94 18.87 -1.15
C TYR A 562 -21.32 18.51 -2.50
N GLN A 563 -20.41 17.53 -2.54
CA GLN A 563 -19.74 17.08 -3.75
C GLN A 563 -20.69 16.47 -4.81
N HIS A 564 -21.92 16.10 -4.39
CA HIS A 564 -22.96 15.54 -5.28
C HIS A 564 -23.89 16.59 -5.90
N GLY A 565 -23.67 17.89 -5.61
CA GLY A 565 -24.50 18.98 -6.08
C GLY A 565 -25.67 19.33 -5.16
N GLN A 566 -26.32 20.47 -5.46
CA GLN A 566 -27.26 21.13 -4.55
C GLN A 566 -28.50 20.29 -4.22
N VAL A 567 -29.02 19.56 -5.19
CA VAL A 567 -30.23 18.75 -4.99
C VAL A 567 -29.98 17.62 -3.99
N PHE A 568 -28.89 16.88 -4.18
CA PHE A 568 -28.51 15.80 -3.28
C PHE A 568 -28.15 16.35 -1.88
N PHE A 569 -27.39 17.42 -1.83
CA PHE A 569 -27.02 18.07 -0.57
C PHE A 569 -28.23 18.48 0.26
N THR A 570 -29.23 19.10 -0.37
CA THR A 570 -30.43 19.58 0.33
C THR A 570 -31.20 18.42 0.95
N ASP A 571 -31.49 17.37 0.17
CA ASP A 571 -32.17 16.16 0.66
C ASP A 571 -31.38 15.47 1.78
N TRP A 572 -30.06 15.31 1.57
CA TRP A 572 -29.18 14.65 2.55
C TRP A 572 -29.12 15.44 3.86
N ARG A 573 -28.91 16.76 3.79
CA ARG A 573 -28.82 17.63 4.95
C ARG A 573 -30.13 17.69 5.73
N GLU A 574 -31.28 17.73 5.04
CA GLU A 574 -32.59 17.69 5.65
C GLU A 574 -32.79 16.40 6.45
N LYS A 575 -32.50 15.26 5.87
CA LYS A 575 -32.53 13.96 6.53
C LYS A 575 -31.56 13.88 7.71
N MET A 576 -30.34 14.35 7.54
CA MET A 576 -29.34 14.40 8.61
C MET A 576 -29.76 15.34 9.75
N SER A 577 -30.52 16.42 9.48
CA SER A 577 -31.04 17.31 10.53
C SER A 577 -31.97 16.59 11.51
N ILE A 578 -32.67 15.55 11.03
CA ILE A 578 -33.51 14.68 11.86
C ILE A 578 -32.63 13.64 12.61
N VAL A 579 -31.65 13.09 11.94
CA VAL A 579 -30.75 12.07 12.52
C VAL A 579 -29.97 12.62 13.71
N VAL A 580 -29.48 13.86 13.63
CA VAL A 580 -28.69 14.47 14.72
C VAL A 580 -29.49 14.81 15.97
N GLU A 581 -30.82 14.74 15.93
CA GLU A 581 -31.67 14.82 17.13
C GLU A 581 -31.70 13.53 17.96
N THR A 582 -30.97 12.50 17.53
CA THR A 582 -30.82 11.24 18.28
C THR A 582 -30.22 11.55 19.66
N PRO A 583 -30.88 11.12 20.77
CA PRO A 583 -30.34 11.28 22.11
C PRO A 583 -29.01 10.55 22.29
N CYS A 584 -28.12 11.13 23.06
CA CYS A 584 -26.83 10.52 23.41
C CYS A 584 -27.02 9.52 24.54
N PRO A 585 -26.77 8.21 24.33
CA PRO A 585 -26.96 7.21 25.39
C PRO A 585 -26.07 7.43 26.62
N ASN A 586 -24.85 7.93 26.41
CA ASN A 586 -23.85 8.09 27.48
C ASN A 586 -23.75 9.53 28.00
N ILE A 587 -24.52 10.51 27.45
CA ILE A 587 -24.52 11.90 27.87
C ILE A 587 -25.98 12.35 28.14
N HIS A 588 -26.40 12.23 29.37
CA HIS A 588 -27.80 12.50 29.73
C HIS A 588 -28.24 13.94 29.36
N GLY A 589 -29.39 14.04 28.68
CA GLY A 589 -29.97 15.32 28.25
C GLY A 589 -29.38 15.94 26.99
N TYR A 590 -28.42 15.25 26.34
CA TYR A 590 -27.84 15.72 25.08
C TYR A 590 -28.35 14.91 23.89
N THR A 591 -28.36 15.55 22.72
CA THR A 591 -28.48 14.90 21.41
C THR A 591 -27.16 15.01 20.65
N ILE A 592 -27.02 14.28 19.57
CA ILE A 592 -25.82 14.34 18.70
C ILE A 592 -25.60 15.76 18.17
N ARG A 593 -26.67 16.56 18.00
CA ARG A 593 -26.58 17.95 17.56
C ARG A 593 -25.64 18.80 18.43
N GLN A 594 -25.70 18.66 19.76
CA GLN A 594 -24.86 19.45 20.66
C GLN A 594 -23.38 19.08 20.59
N LEU A 595 -23.06 17.95 19.97
CA LEU A 595 -21.68 17.50 19.77
C LEU A 595 -21.11 17.88 18.39
N LEU A 596 -21.93 18.46 17.50
CA LEU A 596 -21.47 18.95 16.20
C LEU A 596 -20.61 20.22 16.35
N PRO A 597 -19.64 20.45 15.44
CA PRO A 597 -18.96 21.73 15.32
C PRO A 597 -19.99 22.87 15.18
N GLY A 598 -19.91 23.93 16.03
CA GLY A 598 -20.87 25.00 16.05
C GLY A 598 -22.31 24.58 16.34
N GLN A 599 -22.52 23.36 16.86
CA GLN A 599 -23.83 22.77 17.18
C GLN A 599 -24.83 22.74 15.99
N SER A 600 -24.31 22.76 14.77
CA SER A 600 -25.12 22.75 13.55
C SER A 600 -24.45 21.95 12.43
N LEU A 601 -25.28 21.45 11.50
CA LEU A 601 -24.78 20.89 10.24
C LEU A 601 -24.41 22.05 9.30
N PRO A 602 -23.37 21.88 8.47
CA PRO A 602 -22.93 22.92 7.54
C PRO A 602 -24.03 23.26 6.53
N THR A 603 -24.12 24.54 6.15
CA THR A 603 -24.99 25.00 5.07
C THR A 603 -24.31 24.82 3.72
N TRP A 604 -25.09 24.99 2.64
CA TRP A 604 -24.55 24.97 1.27
C TRP A 604 -23.47 26.05 1.09
N GLU A 605 -23.75 27.25 1.54
CA GLU A 605 -22.85 28.40 1.44
C GLU A 605 -21.56 28.18 2.20
N GLN A 606 -21.63 27.58 3.40
CA GLN A 606 -20.45 27.25 4.20
C GLN A 606 -19.59 26.16 3.50
N CYS A 607 -20.23 25.17 2.87
CA CYS A 607 -19.50 24.16 2.10
C CYS A 607 -18.85 24.75 0.85
N ASP A 608 -19.56 25.63 0.15
CA ASP A 608 -19.07 26.30 -1.06
C ASP A 608 -17.91 27.25 -0.75
N GLU A 609 -18.02 28.03 0.34
CA GLU A 609 -16.93 28.89 0.82
C GLU A 609 -15.69 28.08 1.18
N ARG A 610 -15.85 27.02 1.96
CA ARG A 610 -14.75 26.10 2.30
C ARG A 610 -14.09 25.48 1.08
N TYR A 611 -14.88 25.07 0.07
CA TYR A 611 -14.33 24.52 -1.17
C TYR A 611 -13.52 25.57 -1.92
N LYS A 612 -14.02 26.80 -2.01
CA LYS A 612 -13.32 27.93 -2.65
C LYS A 612 -12.04 28.31 -1.91
N GLU A 613 -12.05 28.33 -0.57
CA GLU A 613 -10.84 28.57 0.23
C GLU A 613 -9.77 27.51 -0.07
N THR A 614 -10.14 26.23 -0.08
CA THR A 614 -9.22 25.13 -0.44
C THR A 614 -8.64 25.30 -1.86
N CYS A 615 -9.43 25.84 -2.80
CA CYS A 615 -8.94 26.13 -4.14
C CYS A 615 -7.97 27.31 -4.17
N LEU A 616 -8.18 28.34 -3.33
CA LEU A 616 -7.32 29.53 -3.25
C LEU A 616 -6.00 29.24 -2.54
N GLU A 617 -6.00 28.43 -1.49
CA GLU A 617 -4.77 28.01 -0.79
C GLU A 617 -3.79 27.32 -1.73
N LEU A 618 -4.29 26.48 -2.64
CA LEU A 618 -3.47 25.82 -3.66
C LEU A 618 -2.96 26.78 -4.75
N GLN A 619 -3.71 27.88 -5.05
CA GLN A 619 -3.30 28.88 -6.03
C GLN A 619 -2.28 29.89 -5.48
N SER A 620 -2.40 30.24 -4.21
CA SER A 620 -1.54 31.25 -3.59
C SER A 620 -0.09 30.75 -3.45
N GLY A 621 0.16 29.44 -3.73
CA GLY A 621 1.48 28.86 -3.48
C GLY A 621 1.93 29.39 -2.13
N THR A 622 1.13 29.15 -1.06
CA THR A 622 1.66 29.41 0.28
C THR A 622 2.98 28.70 0.26
N ALA A 623 4.03 29.50 0.16
CA ALA A 623 5.40 29.05 0.04
C ALA A 623 5.48 27.87 0.98
N ASP A 624 5.71 26.70 0.42
CA ASP A 624 5.63 25.48 1.19
C ASP A 624 6.71 25.63 2.27
N LEU A 625 6.31 26.21 3.41
CA LEU A 625 7.19 26.34 4.58
C LEU A 625 7.84 24.99 4.89
N SER A 626 7.23 23.90 4.38
CA SER A 626 7.77 22.56 4.43
C SER A 626 9.04 22.39 3.59
N GLY A 627 9.16 23.02 2.43
CA GLY A 627 10.35 22.96 1.59
C GLY A 627 11.56 23.57 2.30
N ASP A 628 11.42 24.75 2.88
CA ASP A 628 12.49 25.43 3.61
C ASP A 628 12.95 24.64 4.85
N VAL A 629 11.99 24.04 5.59
CA VAL A 629 12.32 23.20 6.76
C VAL A 629 12.99 21.91 6.31
N LEU A 630 12.52 21.26 5.27
CA LEU A 630 13.15 20.04 4.75
C LEU A 630 14.55 20.29 4.17
N VAL A 631 14.77 21.41 3.50
CA VAL A 631 16.11 21.80 3.03
C VAL A 631 17.06 22.01 4.21
N LYS A 632 16.61 22.66 5.28
CA LYS A 632 17.42 22.83 6.51
C LYS A 632 17.73 21.49 7.15
N ILE A 633 16.74 20.60 7.28
CA ILE A 633 16.95 19.24 7.82
C ILE A 633 17.94 18.46 6.96
N ALA A 634 17.85 18.56 5.64
CA ALA A 634 18.80 17.94 4.72
C ALA A 634 20.22 18.52 4.87
N ALA A 635 20.36 19.82 5.14
CA ALA A 635 21.65 20.48 5.38
C ALA A 635 22.32 20.01 6.67
N MET A 636 21.56 19.76 7.74
CA MET A 636 22.08 19.21 9.01
C MET A 636 22.84 17.90 8.83
N LEU A 637 22.46 17.08 7.86
CA LEU A 637 23.15 15.81 7.56
C LEU A 637 24.52 15.99 6.89
N VAL A 638 24.75 17.12 6.24
CA VAL A 638 26.02 17.41 5.55
C VAL A 638 27.08 17.86 6.55
N GLU A 639 26.68 18.49 7.66
CA GLU A 639 27.58 18.96 8.71
C GLU A 639 28.03 17.86 9.68
N VAL A 640 27.28 16.75 9.76
CA VAL A 640 27.52 15.62 10.69
C VAL A 640 28.34 14.50 10.01
N ARG A 641 28.54 14.54 8.71
CA ARG A 641 29.34 13.58 7.91
C ARG A 641 30.66 14.20 7.46
#